data_f886430967b326e5e728ff518e5bdbc4
#
_entry.id   f886430967b326e5e728ff518e5bdbc4
#
_cell.length_a   1.000
_cell.length_b   1.000
_cell.length_c   1.000
_cell.angle_alpha   90.00
_cell.angle_beta   90.00
_cell.angle_gamma   90.00
#
_symmetry.space_group_name_H-M   'P 1'
#
loop_
_entity.id
_entity.type
_entity.pdbx_description
1 polymer ?
#
loop_
_entity_poly.entity_id
_entity_poly.type
_entity_poly.pdbx_seq_one_letter_code
_entity_poly.pdbx_strand_id
1 'polypeptide(L)'
;MNMFSKVFGTRSQREVKRIMPLVEKIESLRPDMQKLSDEELRGKTREFKKRLEEGETLDDLLPEAFAVVREAGKRVLGMEHFRVQLIGGIILHQGRIAEMRTGEGKTLVATLPSYLNALEGKGVHVVTVNDYLAKRDAEEMGKIHEFLGLTVGVVLNDMKQDERRAAYNCDVTYVTNNELGFDYLRDNMVIYKEQLVQRDLHYCIIDEVDSILIDEARTPLIISGQSGKSTKLYEACDILAQQLERGEASHEMTKMAAIMGEEVIETGDFVVNEKDKIVNLTEQGVHKVEKFFNIENLADPENLEIQHNITLALRAHNLMHKDQDYVVKDDEILIVDEFTGRIMPGRRYSDGLHQAIEAKEHVKIKRESKTLATITFQNFFNKYDKKGGMTGTAVTEEKEFRDIYAMDVVEIPTNRPVIRVDHEDAVYMTKKEKFNAVVNAVVEAHAKQQPVLVGTITIETSELLSRMLKRQGIKHNVLNAKFHELEAEIVSQAGQAGAVTIATNMAGRGTDIKLDDVARNACGLMIIGTERHESRRIDNQLRGRSGRQGDPGESRFYISLEDDLMRLFGSERLMKIFTSLGVAENEQIEHKMLSNAIEKAQEKIEFNNFGIRKNLLDYDQVNNEQREIIYKERRQVLDGENMREAIYKMIQDTVDTYVDMCFSDDVDSEEWDLNEFNGVLTPIIPIRPLTDESVKGKKRDEIRHELKEEAVKLYEEKEAEFPEPEQLRELERVVLLKCIDSKWMDHIDDMEILRQGIGLAAYGQRDPVVEYKMSAFDMFNEMITSIQEDTLRMLYHVHVEQKIEREQVAKVTGTNKDDSAGPKKPVQRKEIKVYPNDPCPCGSGKKYKQCCGRKNKA
;
A
#
# COMPACT_ATOMS: atom_id res chain seq x y z
N MET A 1 27.57 19.17 11.66
CA MET A 1 26.82 19.84 12.76
C MET A 1 27.14 21.32 12.75
N ASN A 2 26.12 22.14 12.45
CA ASN A 2 26.29 23.59 12.44
C ASN A 2 26.62 24.13 13.85
N MET A 3 27.44 25.17 13.90
CA MET A 3 27.88 25.82 15.15
C MET A 3 26.70 26.24 16.08
N PHE A 4 25.55 26.58 15.51
CA PHE A 4 24.31 26.87 16.22
C PHE A 4 23.76 25.64 16.97
N SER A 5 23.84 24.42 16.42
CA SER A 5 23.33 23.20 17.07
C SER A 5 24.17 22.78 18.28
N LYS A 6 25.45 23.17 18.34
CA LYS A 6 26.34 22.90 19.49
C LYS A 6 26.00 23.78 20.71
N VAL A 7 25.45 25.01 20.50
CA VAL A 7 25.14 25.96 21.58
C VAL A 7 23.69 25.83 22.05
N PHE A 8 22.73 25.65 21.14
CA PHE A 8 21.29 25.64 21.42
C PHE A 8 20.63 24.26 21.40
N GLY A 9 21.39 23.18 21.15
CA GLY A 9 20.87 21.84 20.97
C GLY A 9 20.12 21.64 19.65
N THR A 10 19.81 20.37 19.31
CA THR A 10 18.97 20.04 18.15
C THR A 10 17.51 20.47 18.37
N ARG A 11 16.71 20.51 17.30
CA ARG A 11 15.26 20.74 17.39
C ARG A 11 14.62 19.73 18.33
N SER A 12 14.91 18.43 18.14
CA SER A 12 14.37 17.36 19.00
C SER A 12 14.74 17.53 20.46
N GLN A 13 15.98 17.94 20.79
CA GLN A 13 16.40 18.19 22.16
C GLN A 13 15.62 19.35 22.82
N ARG A 14 15.27 20.38 22.06
CA ARG A 14 14.45 21.50 22.56
C ARG A 14 13.00 21.06 22.80
N GLU A 15 12.44 20.25 21.90
CA GLU A 15 11.08 19.71 22.07
C GLU A 15 11.01 18.76 23.27
N VAL A 16 12.00 17.88 23.44
CA VAL A 16 12.08 17.01 24.63
C VAL A 16 12.15 17.85 25.92
N LYS A 17 12.95 18.94 25.96
CA LYS A 17 13.00 19.84 27.11
C LYS A 17 11.66 20.52 27.39
N ARG A 18 10.89 20.85 26.34
CA ARG A 18 9.55 21.45 26.47
C ARG A 18 8.54 20.47 27.06
N ILE A 19 8.68 19.18 26.77
CA ILE A 19 7.80 18.11 27.26
C ILE A 19 8.16 17.69 28.69
N MET A 20 9.42 17.88 29.14
CA MET A 20 9.88 17.41 30.45
C MET A 20 9.04 17.82 31.64
N PRO A 21 8.51 19.06 31.76
CA PRO A 21 7.64 19.43 32.89
C PRO A 21 6.37 18.56 32.97
N LEU A 22 5.82 18.14 31.82
CA LEU A 22 4.66 17.26 31.76
C LEU A 22 5.03 15.83 32.22
N VAL A 23 6.20 15.33 31.83
CA VAL A 23 6.73 14.04 32.30
C VAL A 23 6.93 14.08 33.84
N GLU A 24 7.48 15.15 34.39
CA GLU A 24 7.67 15.33 35.83
C GLU A 24 6.31 15.36 36.58
N LYS A 25 5.29 15.95 35.96
CA LYS A 25 3.92 15.94 36.52
C LYS A 25 3.36 14.51 36.55
N ILE A 26 3.53 13.73 35.48
CA ILE A 26 3.12 12.33 35.44
C ILE A 26 3.85 11.50 36.53
N GLU A 27 5.15 11.70 36.67
CA GLU A 27 5.94 11.00 37.69
C GLU A 27 5.54 11.38 39.12
N SER A 28 5.17 12.63 39.35
CA SER A 28 4.70 13.09 40.67
C SER A 28 3.39 12.44 41.11
N LEU A 29 2.54 12.00 40.19
CA LEU A 29 1.29 11.27 40.45
C LEU A 29 1.49 9.78 40.77
N ARG A 30 2.68 9.24 40.51
CA ARG A 30 2.99 7.80 40.69
C ARG A 30 2.67 7.29 42.11
N PRO A 31 3.07 7.95 43.21
CA PRO A 31 2.77 7.44 44.56
C PRO A 31 1.26 7.38 44.84
N ASP A 32 0.47 8.26 44.26
CA ASP A 32 -0.97 8.26 44.45
C ASP A 32 -1.66 7.15 43.67
N MET A 33 -1.25 6.88 42.44
CA MET A 33 -1.76 5.75 41.66
C MET A 33 -1.42 4.40 42.29
N GLN A 34 -0.25 4.28 42.94
CA GLN A 34 0.15 3.06 43.66
C GLN A 34 -0.70 2.72 44.86
N LYS A 35 -1.34 3.72 45.50
CA LYS A 35 -2.22 3.52 46.64
C LYS A 35 -3.61 3.03 46.26
N LEU A 36 -4.03 3.23 44.99
CA LEU A 36 -5.35 2.84 44.53
C LEU A 36 -5.47 1.32 44.45
N SER A 37 -6.63 0.81 44.85
CA SER A 37 -7.00 -0.58 44.59
C SER A 37 -7.24 -0.81 43.08
N ASP A 38 -7.32 -2.06 42.63
CA ASP A 38 -7.60 -2.38 41.23
C ASP A 38 -8.96 -1.84 40.77
N GLU A 39 -9.96 -1.85 41.64
CA GLU A 39 -11.29 -1.30 41.35
C GLU A 39 -11.28 0.21 41.23
N GLU A 40 -10.55 0.90 42.12
CA GLU A 40 -10.39 2.35 42.07
C GLU A 40 -9.61 2.78 40.80
N LEU A 41 -8.56 2.02 40.44
CA LEU A 41 -7.78 2.30 39.23
C LEU A 41 -8.63 2.13 37.96
N ARG A 42 -9.45 1.07 37.87
CA ARG A 42 -10.45 0.88 36.81
C ARG A 42 -11.51 1.99 36.80
N GLY A 43 -11.90 2.45 37.98
CA GLY A 43 -12.87 3.54 38.16
C GLY A 43 -12.44 4.85 37.53
N LYS A 44 -11.12 5.10 37.41
CA LYS A 44 -10.54 6.28 36.76
C LYS A 44 -10.99 6.45 35.29
N THR A 45 -11.18 5.37 34.56
CA THR A 45 -11.68 5.45 33.19
C THR A 45 -13.08 6.08 33.12
N ARG A 46 -13.98 5.73 34.05
CA ARG A 46 -15.32 6.33 34.10
C ARG A 46 -15.26 7.79 34.54
N GLU A 47 -14.38 8.11 35.50
CA GLU A 47 -14.13 9.48 35.96
C GLU A 47 -13.64 10.34 34.79
N PHE A 48 -12.67 9.88 34.02
CA PHE A 48 -12.13 10.64 32.87
C PHE A 48 -13.18 10.85 31.78
N LYS A 49 -13.96 9.82 31.43
CA LYS A 49 -15.06 9.97 30.47
C LYS A 49 -16.06 11.03 30.91
N LYS A 50 -16.43 11.05 32.21
CA LYS A 50 -17.32 12.06 32.74
C LYS A 50 -16.72 13.48 32.69
N ARG A 51 -15.43 13.63 33.01
CA ARG A 51 -14.74 14.95 32.96
C ARG A 51 -14.67 15.48 31.51
N LEU A 52 -14.50 14.58 30.52
CA LEU A 52 -14.59 14.94 29.08
C LEU A 52 -16.00 15.43 28.72
N GLU A 53 -17.06 14.76 29.20
CA GLU A 53 -18.45 15.21 29.02
C GLU A 53 -18.72 16.58 29.71
N GLU A 54 -18.03 16.87 30.80
CA GLU A 54 -18.09 18.15 31.52
C GLU A 54 -17.25 19.27 30.85
N GLY A 55 -16.49 18.95 29.78
CA GLY A 55 -15.77 19.90 28.91
C GLY A 55 -14.27 20.03 29.16
N GLU A 56 -13.67 19.15 29.97
CA GLU A 56 -12.21 19.04 30.03
C GLU A 56 -11.65 18.47 28.70
N THR A 57 -10.41 18.78 28.40
CA THR A 57 -9.73 18.29 27.18
C THR A 57 -8.88 17.07 27.47
N LEU A 58 -8.53 16.30 26.41
CA LEU A 58 -7.59 15.20 26.54
C LEU A 58 -6.23 15.66 27.08
N ASP A 59 -5.79 16.87 26.72
CA ASP A 59 -4.52 17.44 27.21
C ASP A 59 -4.56 17.72 28.73
N ASP A 60 -5.70 18.09 29.27
CA ASP A 60 -5.88 18.30 30.73
C ASP A 60 -5.81 16.96 31.48
N LEU A 61 -6.39 15.90 30.90
CA LEU A 61 -6.41 14.55 31.46
C LEU A 61 -5.09 13.79 31.29
N LEU A 62 -4.27 14.17 30.31
CA LEU A 62 -3.07 13.42 29.90
C LEU A 62 -2.17 13.03 31.08
N PRO A 63 -1.80 13.90 32.03
CA PRO A 63 -0.91 13.53 33.13
C PRO A 63 -1.48 12.41 34.02
N GLU A 64 -2.76 12.49 34.35
CA GLU A 64 -3.43 11.48 35.19
C GLU A 64 -3.65 10.19 34.44
N ALA A 65 -4.11 10.27 33.19
CA ALA A 65 -4.34 9.10 32.33
C ALA A 65 -3.05 8.30 32.10
N PHE A 66 -1.93 8.98 31.81
CA PHE A 66 -0.64 8.31 31.64
C PHE A 66 -0.13 7.69 32.93
N ALA A 67 -0.36 8.31 34.09
CA ALA A 67 -0.01 7.75 35.38
C ALA A 67 -0.83 6.47 35.69
N VAL A 68 -2.12 6.47 35.33
CA VAL A 68 -3.01 5.30 35.44
C VAL A 68 -2.54 4.15 34.54
N VAL A 69 -2.24 4.41 33.26
CA VAL A 69 -1.74 3.38 32.33
C VAL A 69 -0.40 2.83 32.78
N ARG A 70 0.49 3.69 33.28
CA ARG A 70 1.81 3.28 33.80
C ARG A 70 1.67 2.31 34.96
N GLU A 71 0.79 2.58 35.93
CA GLU A 71 0.53 1.70 37.05
C GLU A 71 -0.18 0.41 36.62
N ALA A 72 -1.14 0.48 35.69
CA ALA A 72 -1.80 -0.68 35.13
C ALA A 72 -0.80 -1.59 34.42
N GLY A 73 0.11 -1.06 33.60
CA GLY A 73 1.16 -1.81 32.91
C GLY A 73 2.07 -2.55 33.89
N LYS A 74 2.41 -1.89 35.01
CA LYS A 74 3.18 -2.53 36.09
C LYS A 74 2.44 -3.68 36.75
N ARG A 75 1.13 -3.52 37.05
CA ARG A 75 0.33 -4.57 37.72
C ARG A 75 0.03 -5.74 36.81
N VAL A 76 -0.32 -5.48 35.55
CA VAL A 76 -0.81 -6.50 34.61
C VAL A 76 0.32 -7.23 33.91
N LEU A 77 1.36 -6.49 33.44
CA LEU A 77 2.46 -7.04 32.65
C LEU A 77 3.79 -7.09 33.41
N GLY A 78 3.87 -6.51 34.62
CA GLY A 78 5.14 -6.33 35.31
C GLY A 78 6.06 -5.29 34.66
N MET A 79 5.55 -4.50 33.70
CA MET A 79 6.30 -3.53 32.94
C MET A 79 5.86 -2.10 33.27
N GLU A 80 6.76 -1.36 33.90
CA GLU A 80 6.54 0.06 34.19
C GLU A 80 7.20 0.93 33.13
N HIS A 81 6.46 1.89 32.55
CA HIS A 81 6.99 2.80 31.52
C HIS A 81 8.16 3.63 32.04
N PHE A 82 9.23 3.70 31.23
CA PHE A 82 10.37 4.58 31.46
C PHE A 82 10.05 6.03 31.12
N ARG A 83 10.85 6.99 31.66
CA ARG A 83 10.70 8.41 31.34
C ARG A 83 10.71 8.68 29.82
N VAL A 84 11.60 8.04 29.09
CA VAL A 84 11.71 8.17 27.63
C VAL A 84 10.47 7.65 26.92
N GLN A 85 9.81 6.64 27.47
CA GLN A 85 8.55 6.11 26.94
C GLN A 85 7.37 7.05 27.19
N LEU A 86 7.34 7.75 28.33
CA LEU A 86 6.35 8.80 28.58
C LEU A 86 6.49 9.94 27.56
N ILE A 87 7.73 10.35 27.24
CA ILE A 87 7.99 11.34 26.19
C ILE A 87 7.42 10.86 24.85
N GLY A 88 7.69 9.58 24.48
CA GLY A 88 7.16 8.97 23.26
C GLY A 88 5.63 9.00 23.20
N GLY A 89 4.96 8.62 24.27
CA GLY A 89 3.51 8.65 24.36
C GLY A 89 2.93 10.06 24.19
N ILE A 90 3.56 11.10 24.76
CA ILE A 90 3.14 12.50 24.61
C ILE A 90 3.29 12.95 23.15
N ILE A 91 4.41 12.61 22.49
CA ILE A 91 4.65 12.97 21.09
C ILE A 91 3.63 12.29 20.17
N LEU A 92 3.32 11.02 20.39
CA LEU A 92 2.27 10.29 19.65
C LEU A 92 0.90 10.93 19.85
N HIS A 93 0.55 11.31 21.08
CA HIS A 93 -0.71 12.02 21.36
C HIS A 93 -0.79 13.37 20.64
N GLN A 94 0.34 14.06 20.46
CA GLN A 94 0.41 15.33 19.71
C GLN A 94 0.28 15.15 18.18
N GLY A 95 0.08 13.95 17.68
CA GLY A 95 -0.01 13.68 16.23
C GLY A 95 1.34 13.77 15.50
N ARG A 96 2.43 13.46 16.17
CA ARG A 96 3.80 13.55 15.65
C ARG A 96 4.47 12.18 15.60
N ILE A 97 5.67 12.12 15.03
CA ILE A 97 6.45 10.89 14.97
C ILE A 97 7.46 10.85 16.11
N ALA A 98 7.33 9.78 16.92
CA ALA A 98 8.27 9.46 17.98
C ALA A 98 9.38 8.54 17.40
N GLU A 99 10.56 9.10 17.13
CA GLU A 99 11.71 8.28 16.78
C GLU A 99 12.35 7.73 18.04
N MET A 100 12.07 6.45 18.31
CA MET A 100 12.64 5.69 19.41
C MET A 100 13.42 4.51 18.86
N ARG A 101 14.69 4.37 19.26
CA ARG A 101 15.51 3.27 18.76
C ARG A 101 14.88 1.91 18.99
N THR A 102 15.22 0.96 18.14
CA THR A 102 14.73 -0.42 18.25
C THR A 102 15.10 -1.00 19.62
N GLY A 103 14.17 -1.70 20.29
CA GLY A 103 14.38 -2.25 21.64
C GLY A 103 14.06 -1.27 22.78
N GLU A 104 13.57 -0.04 22.52
CA GLU A 104 13.11 0.91 23.55
C GLU A 104 11.67 0.67 24.01
N GLY A 105 11.00 -0.38 23.51
CA GLY A 105 9.65 -0.78 23.95
C GLY A 105 8.54 0.08 23.37
N LYS A 106 8.61 0.42 22.07
CA LYS A 106 7.60 1.21 21.35
C LYS A 106 6.18 0.66 21.51
N THR A 107 6.02 -0.67 21.48
CA THR A 107 4.71 -1.33 21.64
C THR A 107 4.06 -0.95 22.98
N LEU A 108 4.83 -0.89 24.07
CA LEU A 108 4.34 -0.46 25.38
C LEU A 108 4.01 1.05 25.37
N VAL A 109 4.81 1.87 24.66
CA VAL A 109 4.56 3.32 24.53
C VAL A 109 3.18 3.60 23.92
N ALA A 110 2.79 2.84 22.90
CA ALA A 110 1.52 3.00 22.22
C ALA A 110 0.31 2.88 23.15
N THR A 111 0.43 2.15 24.28
CA THR A 111 -0.66 1.98 25.25
C THR A 111 -1.07 3.30 25.94
N LEU A 112 -0.15 4.25 26.07
CA LEU A 112 -0.38 5.55 26.68
C LEU A 112 -1.35 6.42 25.86
N PRO A 113 -1.02 6.78 24.61
CA PRO A 113 -1.90 7.61 23.80
C PRO A 113 -3.14 6.85 23.32
N SER A 114 -3.08 5.52 23.12
CA SER A 114 -4.27 4.76 22.74
C SER A 114 -5.32 4.75 23.84
N TYR A 115 -4.92 4.57 25.10
CA TYR A 115 -5.85 4.70 26.23
C TYR A 115 -6.48 6.08 26.30
N LEU A 116 -5.65 7.14 26.28
CA LEU A 116 -6.12 8.52 26.42
C LEU A 116 -7.12 8.90 25.32
N ASN A 117 -6.82 8.61 24.06
CA ASN A 117 -7.70 8.97 22.95
C ASN A 117 -8.94 8.05 22.84
N ALA A 118 -8.88 6.83 23.37
CA ALA A 118 -10.03 5.93 23.42
C ALA A 118 -11.12 6.42 24.40
N LEU A 119 -10.78 7.29 25.34
CA LEU A 119 -11.75 7.88 26.29
C LEU A 119 -12.87 8.67 25.59
N GLU A 120 -12.62 9.23 24.41
CA GLU A 120 -13.64 9.93 23.61
C GLU A 120 -14.71 8.99 23.02
N GLY A 121 -14.49 7.67 23.03
CA GLY A 121 -15.43 6.68 22.49
C GLY A 121 -15.51 6.63 20.97
N LYS A 122 -14.66 7.37 20.25
CA LYS A 122 -14.64 7.41 18.78
C LYS A 122 -13.83 6.29 18.12
N GLY A 123 -13.06 5.54 18.91
CA GLY A 123 -12.18 4.47 18.47
C GLY A 123 -10.76 4.89 18.14
N VAL A 124 -9.83 4.02 18.45
CA VAL A 124 -8.39 4.20 18.19
C VAL A 124 -7.89 3.00 17.41
N HIS A 125 -7.19 3.24 16.32
CA HIS A 125 -6.56 2.19 15.54
C HIS A 125 -5.05 2.15 15.81
N VAL A 126 -4.54 0.99 16.23
CA VAL A 126 -3.10 0.71 16.32
C VAL A 126 -2.70 -0.10 15.11
N VAL A 127 -1.98 0.56 14.18
CA VAL A 127 -1.69 0.02 12.86
C VAL A 127 -0.31 -0.61 12.84
N THR A 128 -0.22 -1.86 12.39
CA THR A 128 1.02 -2.63 12.29
C THR A 128 1.26 -3.13 10.86
N VAL A 129 2.45 -3.68 10.59
CA VAL A 129 2.84 -4.12 9.24
C VAL A 129 2.40 -5.55 8.89
N ASN A 130 1.95 -6.36 9.85
CA ASN A 130 1.50 -7.74 9.60
C ASN A 130 0.57 -8.29 10.70
N ASP A 131 -0.16 -9.36 10.36
CA ASP A 131 -1.14 -10.01 11.24
C ASP A 131 -0.53 -10.58 12.51
N TYR A 132 0.70 -11.11 12.44
CA TYR A 132 1.39 -11.64 13.62
C TYR A 132 1.58 -10.55 14.69
N LEU A 133 2.07 -9.38 14.28
CA LEU A 133 2.27 -8.26 15.21
C LEU A 133 0.93 -7.72 15.72
N ALA A 134 -0.07 -7.56 14.84
CA ALA A 134 -1.40 -7.10 15.26
C ALA A 134 -2.00 -8.02 16.33
N LYS A 135 -1.93 -9.33 16.13
CA LYS A 135 -2.43 -10.32 17.07
C LYS A 135 -1.65 -10.34 18.38
N ARG A 136 -0.31 -10.40 18.30
CA ARG A 136 0.58 -10.40 19.49
C ARG A 136 0.36 -9.15 20.34
N ASP A 137 0.35 -7.99 19.73
CA ASP A 137 0.26 -6.72 20.43
C ASP A 137 -1.15 -6.52 21.04
N ALA A 138 -2.20 -7.00 20.37
CA ALA A 138 -3.55 -7.04 20.94
C ALA A 138 -3.61 -7.98 22.16
N GLU A 139 -3.03 -9.19 22.08
CA GLU A 139 -3.03 -10.18 23.18
C GLU A 139 -2.16 -9.74 24.38
N GLU A 140 -1.05 -9.03 24.14
CA GLU A 140 -0.14 -8.59 25.20
C GLU A 140 -0.55 -7.24 25.78
N MET A 141 -0.64 -6.20 24.94
CA MET A 141 -0.93 -4.82 25.37
C MET A 141 -2.40 -4.60 25.64
N GLY A 142 -3.28 -5.32 24.94
CA GLY A 142 -4.74 -5.30 25.19
C GLY A 142 -5.12 -5.56 26.62
N LYS A 143 -4.36 -6.40 27.34
CA LYS A 143 -4.58 -6.67 28.78
C LYS A 143 -4.57 -5.42 29.65
N ILE A 144 -3.78 -4.39 29.29
CA ILE A 144 -3.75 -3.10 30.00
C ILE A 144 -5.08 -2.36 29.79
N HIS A 145 -5.54 -2.30 28.54
CA HIS A 145 -6.78 -1.63 28.19
C HIS A 145 -8.00 -2.33 28.80
N GLU A 146 -8.08 -3.66 28.70
CA GLU A 146 -9.13 -4.47 29.29
C GLU A 146 -9.15 -4.34 30.81
N PHE A 147 -7.97 -4.34 31.48
CA PHE A 147 -7.86 -4.10 32.90
C PHE A 147 -8.44 -2.74 33.28
N LEU A 148 -8.24 -1.72 32.48
CA LEU A 148 -8.78 -0.38 32.69
C LEU A 148 -10.23 -0.22 32.20
N GLY A 149 -10.87 -1.27 31.70
CA GLY A 149 -12.28 -1.32 31.32
C GLY A 149 -12.59 -0.81 29.92
N LEU A 150 -11.59 -0.77 29.01
CA LEU A 150 -11.75 -0.55 27.58
C LEU A 150 -11.89 -1.88 26.85
N THR A 151 -12.57 -1.85 25.71
CA THR A 151 -12.69 -3.00 24.80
C THR A 151 -11.55 -3.01 23.78
N VAL A 152 -11.05 -4.20 23.47
CA VAL A 152 -9.94 -4.39 22.52
C VAL A 152 -10.37 -5.33 21.40
N GLY A 153 -10.15 -4.91 20.15
CA GLY A 153 -10.39 -5.70 18.95
C GLY A 153 -9.09 -5.95 18.18
N VAL A 154 -9.08 -7.00 17.38
CA VAL A 154 -8.02 -7.26 16.39
C VAL A 154 -8.66 -7.58 15.05
N VAL A 155 -8.14 -7.01 13.98
CA VAL A 155 -8.57 -7.29 12.61
C VAL A 155 -7.43 -7.98 11.88
N LEU A 156 -7.72 -9.20 11.40
CA LEU A 156 -6.79 -10.07 10.67
C LEU A 156 -7.38 -10.39 9.28
N ASN A 157 -6.55 -10.84 8.39
CA ASN A 157 -6.92 -11.09 7.00
C ASN A 157 -8.11 -12.06 6.83
N ASP A 158 -8.08 -13.20 7.51
CA ASP A 158 -9.08 -14.28 7.33
C ASP A 158 -10.42 -14.05 8.06
N MET A 159 -10.65 -12.87 8.65
CA MET A 159 -11.85 -12.59 9.43
C MET A 159 -13.06 -12.27 8.54
N LYS A 160 -14.23 -12.74 8.97
CA LYS A 160 -15.51 -12.43 8.34
C LYS A 160 -15.95 -10.99 8.64
N GLN A 161 -16.84 -10.46 7.81
CA GLN A 161 -17.32 -9.09 7.91
C GLN A 161 -17.95 -8.74 9.27
N ASP A 162 -18.74 -9.66 9.86
CA ASP A 162 -19.36 -9.43 11.18
C ASP A 162 -18.31 -9.40 12.32
N GLU A 163 -17.29 -10.24 12.22
CA GLU A 163 -16.17 -10.27 13.17
C GLU A 163 -15.32 -8.99 13.05
N ARG A 164 -15.06 -8.51 11.83
CA ARG A 164 -14.38 -7.23 11.58
C ARG A 164 -15.16 -6.06 12.16
N ARG A 165 -16.49 -6.02 11.92
CA ARG A 165 -17.37 -4.98 12.48
C ARG A 165 -17.33 -4.98 14.00
N ALA A 166 -17.38 -6.13 14.65
CA ALA A 166 -17.28 -6.24 16.08
C ALA A 166 -15.91 -5.72 16.60
N ALA A 167 -14.82 -6.02 15.90
CA ALA A 167 -13.48 -5.57 16.25
C ALA A 167 -13.30 -4.05 16.06
N TYR A 168 -13.80 -3.47 14.97
CA TYR A 168 -13.73 -2.02 14.76
C TYR A 168 -14.64 -1.23 15.73
N ASN A 169 -15.66 -1.85 16.29
CA ASN A 169 -16.52 -1.22 17.31
C ASN A 169 -15.89 -1.20 18.72
N CYS A 170 -14.76 -1.85 18.93
CA CYS A 170 -14.01 -1.76 20.18
C CYS A 170 -13.40 -0.35 20.38
N ASP A 171 -13.04 -0.03 21.63
CA ASP A 171 -12.39 1.24 21.96
C ASP A 171 -11.00 1.36 21.34
N VAL A 172 -10.25 0.24 21.30
CA VAL A 172 -8.92 0.13 20.66
C VAL A 172 -8.92 -1.07 19.74
N THR A 173 -8.53 -0.86 18.47
CA THR A 173 -8.45 -1.92 17.46
C THR A 173 -7.04 -2.02 16.91
N TYR A 174 -6.44 -3.21 17.01
CA TYR A 174 -5.18 -3.55 16.36
C TYR A 174 -5.46 -4.10 14.96
N VAL A 175 -4.75 -3.58 13.95
CA VAL A 175 -5.04 -3.93 12.55
C VAL A 175 -3.79 -3.74 11.69
N THR A 176 -3.68 -4.47 10.58
CA THR A 176 -2.62 -4.22 9.60
C THR A 176 -2.99 -3.03 8.69
N ASN A 177 -1.96 -2.33 8.21
CA ASN A 177 -2.13 -1.21 7.28
C ASN A 177 -2.92 -1.60 6.02
N ASN A 178 -2.68 -2.79 5.49
CA ASN A 178 -3.35 -3.29 4.30
C ASN A 178 -4.84 -3.57 4.55
N GLU A 179 -5.17 -4.36 5.59
CA GLU A 179 -6.56 -4.68 5.90
C GLU A 179 -7.38 -3.44 6.25
N LEU A 180 -6.78 -2.51 6.99
CA LEU A 180 -7.41 -1.24 7.34
C LEU A 180 -7.81 -0.42 6.10
N GLY A 181 -6.90 -0.32 5.13
CA GLY A 181 -7.17 0.40 3.88
C GLY A 181 -8.10 -0.37 2.94
N PHE A 182 -8.01 -1.71 2.88
CA PHE A 182 -8.95 -2.51 2.11
C PHE A 182 -10.36 -2.50 2.68
N ASP A 183 -10.50 -2.51 4.01
CA ASP A 183 -11.81 -2.39 4.65
C ASP A 183 -12.44 -1.02 4.37
N TYR A 184 -11.64 0.06 4.34
CA TYR A 184 -12.11 1.37 3.88
C TYR A 184 -12.64 1.32 2.44
N LEU A 185 -11.90 0.70 1.52
CA LEU A 185 -12.36 0.57 0.14
C LEU A 185 -13.60 -0.32 0.02
N ARG A 186 -13.65 -1.45 0.76
CA ARG A 186 -14.82 -2.35 0.80
C ARG A 186 -16.05 -1.64 1.32
N ASP A 187 -15.93 -0.83 2.38
CA ASP A 187 -17.03 -0.06 2.96
C ASP A 187 -17.62 0.95 1.96
N ASN A 188 -16.79 1.47 1.05
CA ASN A 188 -17.26 2.34 -0.03
C ASN A 188 -17.82 1.58 -1.25
N MET A 189 -17.93 0.24 -1.18
CA MET A 189 -18.52 -0.61 -2.22
C MET A 189 -19.75 -1.39 -1.70
N VAL A 190 -20.11 -1.27 -0.42
CA VAL A 190 -21.28 -1.96 0.15
C VAL A 190 -22.57 -1.31 -0.32
N ILE A 191 -23.63 -2.10 -0.43
CA ILE A 191 -24.94 -1.65 -0.92
C ILE A 191 -25.98 -1.44 0.21
N TYR A 192 -25.66 -1.89 1.44
CA TYR A 192 -26.48 -1.70 2.62
C TYR A 192 -25.62 -1.14 3.77
N LYS A 193 -26.20 -0.22 4.57
CA LYS A 193 -25.52 0.41 5.70
C LYS A 193 -25.02 -0.60 6.74
N GLU A 194 -25.77 -1.67 6.96
CA GLU A 194 -25.46 -2.74 7.90
C GLU A 194 -24.21 -3.54 7.49
N GLN A 195 -23.78 -3.41 6.24
CA GLN A 195 -22.58 -4.06 5.74
C GLN A 195 -21.28 -3.29 6.08
N LEU A 196 -21.38 -2.02 6.46
CA LEU A 196 -20.23 -1.23 6.88
C LEU A 196 -19.53 -1.87 8.08
N VAL A 197 -18.21 -1.92 8.05
CA VAL A 197 -17.42 -2.50 9.15
C VAL A 197 -16.69 -1.44 9.95
N GLN A 198 -16.22 -0.35 9.32
CA GLN A 198 -15.47 0.72 9.98
C GLN A 198 -16.39 1.82 10.51
N ARG A 199 -15.91 2.49 11.55
CA ARG A 199 -16.42 3.79 12.01
C ARG A 199 -15.64 4.92 11.34
N ASP A 200 -15.96 6.18 11.68
CA ASP A 200 -15.18 7.33 11.23
C ASP A 200 -13.72 7.25 11.70
N LEU A 201 -12.80 7.70 10.86
CA LEU A 201 -11.36 7.59 11.08
C LEU A 201 -10.87 8.71 12.01
N HIS A 202 -10.93 8.48 13.31
CA HIS A 202 -10.61 9.50 14.32
C HIS A 202 -9.12 9.57 14.66
N TYR A 203 -8.56 8.56 15.31
CA TYR A 203 -7.14 8.54 15.70
C TYR A 203 -6.46 7.22 15.35
N CYS A 204 -5.26 7.32 14.76
CA CYS A 204 -4.41 6.15 14.57
C CYS A 204 -2.99 6.34 15.11
N ILE A 205 -2.42 5.25 15.60
CA ILE A 205 -1.01 5.11 15.93
C ILE A 205 -0.40 4.14 14.93
N ILE A 206 0.57 4.62 14.16
CA ILE A 206 1.22 3.83 13.10
C ILE A 206 2.55 3.32 13.64
N ASP A 207 2.61 2.00 13.92
CA ASP A 207 3.88 1.35 14.29
C ASP A 207 4.72 1.08 13.06
N GLU A 208 6.02 1.25 13.20
CA GLU A 208 6.95 1.19 12.07
C GLU A 208 6.52 2.11 10.91
N VAL A 209 6.21 3.37 11.27
CA VAL A 209 5.63 4.38 10.37
C VAL A 209 6.42 4.60 9.09
N ASP A 210 7.73 4.45 9.13
CA ASP A 210 8.61 4.55 7.97
C ASP A 210 8.42 3.39 6.98
N SER A 211 8.10 2.17 7.44
CA SER A 211 7.72 1.09 6.52
C SER A 211 6.41 1.37 5.83
N ILE A 212 5.39 1.76 6.60
CA ILE A 212 4.03 1.91 6.09
C ILE A 212 3.93 3.13 5.17
N LEU A 213 4.44 4.28 5.63
CA LEU A 213 4.25 5.56 4.93
C LEU A 213 5.34 5.88 3.90
N ILE A 214 6.48 5.18 3.91
CA ILE A 214 7.57 5.39 2.95
C ILE A 214 7.76 4.18 2.04
N ASP A 215 8.02 2.98 2.61
CA ASP A 215 8.34 1.80 1.78
C ASP A 215 7.13 1.26 1.04
N GLU A 216 6.04 1.00 1.76
CA GLU A 216 4.82 0.43 1.17
C GLU A 216 3.99 1.48 0.42
N ALA A 217 4.23 2.77 0.65
CA ALA A 217 3.50 3.88 0.02
C ALA A 217 3.94 4.16 -1.44
N ARG A 218 4.75 3.30 -2.04
CA ARG A 218 5.13 3.37 -3.48
C ARG A 218 4.01 2.89 -4.40
N THR A 219 3.10 2.06 -3.90
CA THR A 219 1.98 1.50 -4.67
C THR A 219 0.67 1.75 -3.92
N PRO A 220 -0.42 2.12 -4.62
CA PRO A 220 -1.72 2.28 -3.99
C PRO A 220 -2.31 0.93 -3.57
N LEU A 221 -3.33 0.97 -2.72
CA LEU A 221 -4.22 -0.15 -2.46
C LEU A 221 -5.22 -0.26 -3.60
N ILE A 222 -5.39 -1.45 -4.16
CA ILE A 222 -6.27 -1.69 -5.32
C ILE A 222 -7.16 -2.90 -5.04
N ILE A 223 -8.47 -2.72 -5.21
CA ILE A 223 -9.44 -3.82 -5.28
C ILE A 223 -9.77 -4.06 -6.75
N SER A 224 -9.64 -5.31 -7.20
CA SER A 224 -9.82 -5.68 -8.60
C SER A 224 -11.03 -6.60 -8.79
N GLY A 225 -11.68 -6.47 -9.94
CA GLY A 225 -12.72 -7.36 -10.46
C GLY A 225 -12.33 -7.97 -11.79
N GLN A 226 -13.18 -8.81 -12.36
CA GLN A 226 -12.92 -9.41 -13.68
C GLN A 226 -13.23 -8.42 -14.81
N SER A 227 -12.27 -8.24 -15.72
CA SER A 227 -12.47 -7.52 -16.98
C SER A 227 -13.05 -8.45 -18.08
N GLY A 228 -13.78 -7.87 -19.03
CA GLY A 228 -14.30 -8.55 -20.21
C GLY A 228 -13.29 -8.69 -21.36
N LYS A 229 -12.08 -8.12 -21.26
CA LYS A 229 -11.09 -8.04 -22.34
C LYS A 229 -10.52 -9.42 -22.75
N SER A 230 -10.08 -9.53 -24.02
CA SER A 230 -9.57 -10.77 -24.61
C SER A 230 -8.13 -11.04 -24.19
N THR A 231 -7.79 -12.30 -23.85
CA THR A 231 -6.44 -12.73 -23.51
C THR A 231 -5.55 -13.00 -24.73
N LYS A 232 -6.12 -13.06 -25.96
CA LYS A 232 -5.39 -13.41 -27.17
C LYS A 232 -4.36 -12.40 -27.62
N LEU A 233 -4.55 -11.12 -27.28
CA LEU A 233 -3.63 -10.05 -27.65
C LEU A 233 -2.29 -10.22 -26.93
N TYR A 234 -2.29 -10.67 -25.67
CA TYR A 234 -1.07 -10.95 -24.90
C TYR A 234 -0.21 -12.04 -25.54
N GLU A 235 -0.83 -13.13 -26.04
CA GLU A 235 -0.12 -14.19 -26.75
C GLU A 235 0.51 -13.67 -28.06
N ALA A 236 -0.22 -12.83 -28.80
CA ALA A 236 0.29 -12.25 -30.06
C ALA A 236 1.45 -11.28 -29.79
N CYS A 237 1.35 -10.44 -28.75
CA CYS A 237 2.41 -9.51 -28.35
C CYS A 237 3.65 -10.26 -27.81
N ASP A 238 3.48 -11.38 -27.09
CA ASP A 238 4.59 -12.20 -26.64
C ASP A 238 5.39 -12.78 -27.82
N ILE A 239 4.69 -13.34 -28.82
CA ILE A 239 5.33 -13.88 -30.04
C ILE A 239 6.13 -12.79 -30.77
N LEU A 240 5.57 -11.57 -30.86
CA LEU A 240 6.26 -10.45 -31.51
C LEU A 240 7.45 -9.97 -30.69
N ALA A 241 7.30 -9.84 -29.37
CA ALA A 241 8.37 -9.38 -28.48
C ALA A 241 9.62 -10.28 -28.54
N GLN A 242 9.45 -11.59 -28.76
CA GLN A 242 10.57 -12.53 -28.96
C GLN A 242 11.29 -12.34 -30.31
N GLN A 243 10.68 -11.66 -31.28
CA GLN A 243 11.25 -11.41 -32.61
C GLN A 243 11.92 -10.03 -32.73
N LEU A 244 11.66 -9.13 -31.79
CA LEU A 244 12.25 -7.79 -31.78
C LEU A 244 13.65 -7.82 -31.16
N GLU A 245 14.56 -7.03 -31.75
CA GLU A 245 15.97 -6.96 -31.35
C GLU A 245 16.22 -5.78 -30.42
N ARG A 246 16.86 -6.06 -29.28
CA ARG A 246 17.28 -5.03 -28.33
C ARG A 246 18.39 -4.19 -28.92
N GLY A 247 18.22 -2.87 -28.91
CA GLY A 247 19.22 -1.90 -29.27
C GLY A 247 19.92 -1.25 -28.08
N GLU A 248 20.92 -0.43 -28.36
CA GLU A 248 21.66 0.36 -27.37
C GLU A 248 21.42 1.86 -27.62
N ALA A 249 21.13 2.63 -26.55
CA ALA A 249 21.19 4.07 -26.57
C ALA A 249 22.56 4.52 -26.08
N SER A 250 23.30 5.31 -26.86
CA SER A 250 24.61 5.82 -26.41
C SER A 250 24.45 6.83 -25.27
N HIS A 251 24.68 6.44 -24.04
CA HIS A 251 24.50 7.24 -22.83
C HIS A 251 25.41 8.46 -22.67
N GLU A 252 26.53 8.54 -23.39
CA GLU A 252 27.50 9.65 -23.22
C GLU A 252 27.08 10.97 -23.90
N MET A 253 26.14 10.96 -24.81
CA MET A 253 25.73 12.19 -25.55
C MET A 253 24.38 12.77 -25.11
N THR A 254 23.58 12.08 -24.32
CA THR A 254 22.15 12.39 -24.10
C THR A 254 21.88 13.75 -23.42
N LYS A 255 22.75 14.26 -22.56
CA LYS A 255 22.54 15.58 -21.92
C LYS A 255 23.11 16.75 -22.71
N MET A 256 24.16 16.51 -23.48
CA MET A 256 24.79 17.55 -24.28
C MET A 256 24.16 17.62 -25.67
N ALA A 257 23.73 16.50 -26.25
CA ALA A 257 23.02 16.41 -27.54
C ALA A 257 21.60 16.98 -27.46
N ALA A 258 20.87 16.73 -26.36
CA ALA A 258 19.54 17.32 -26.13
C ALA A 258 19.61 18.86 -25.97
N ILE A 259 20.72 19.40 -25.47
CA ILE A 259 20.96 20.85 -25.38
C ILE A 259 21.37 21.43 -26.73
N MET A 260 21.99 20.64 -27.62
CA MET A 260 22.49 21.06 -28.95
C MET A 260 21.52 20.75 -30.13
N GLY A 261 20.42 20.00 -29.87
CA GLY A 261 19.43 19.64 -30.90
C GLY A 261 19.93 18.55 -31.87
N GLU A 262 20.89 17.71 -31.49
CA GLU A 262 21.35 16.59 -32.28
C GLU A 262 20.44 15.38 -32.05
N GLU A 263 20.04 14.69 -33.11
CA GLU A 263 19.21 13.50 -33.08
C GLU A 263 19.97 12.34 -32.39
N VAL A 264 19.34 11.74 -31.38
CA VAL A 264 19.86 10.53 -30.71
C VAL A 264 19.70 9.35 -31.65
N ILE A 265 20.81 8.78 -32.13
CA ILE A 265 20.76 7.57 -32.94
C ILE A 265 20.51 6.38 -32.02
N GLU A 266 19.27 5.91 -32.00
CA GLU A 266 18.88 4.66 -31.36
C GLU A 266 19.07 3.51 -32.37
N THR A 267 19.68 2.42 -31.92
CA THR A 267 19.85 1.20 -32.72
C THR A 267 18.90 0.12 -32.27
N GLY A 268 18.54 -0.83 -33.15
CA GLY A 268 17.62 -1.93 -32.83
C GLY A 268 16.15 -1.53 -32.83
N ASP A 269 15.28 -2.43 -32.40
CA ASP A 269 13.82 -2.24 -32.42
C ASP A 269 13.27 -1.62 -31.12
N PHE A 270 13.98 -1.79 -30.02
CA PHE A 270 13.61 -1.19 -28.72
C PHE A 270 14.85 -0.96 -27.85
N VAL A 271 14.75 -0.01 -26.96
CA VAL A 271 15.79 0.34 -25.99
C VAL A 271 15.28 0.12 -24.56
N VAL A 272 16.12 -0.47 -23.71
CA VAL A 272 15.82 -0.77 -22.31
C VAL A 272 16.61 0.15 -21.39
N ASN A 273 15.91 0.88 -20.55
CA ASN A 273 16.51 1.62 -19.44
C ASN A 273 16.30 0.84 -18.14
N GLU A 274 17.26 0.03 -17.75
CA GLU A 274 17.19 -0.80 -16.53
C GLU A 274 17.07 0.03 -15.24
N LYS A 275 17.63 1.25 -15.25
CA LYS A 275 17.64 2.14 -14.10
C LYS A 275 16.26 2.71 -13.78
N ASP A 276 15.52 3.08 -14.83
CA ASP A 276 14.19 3.67 -14.72
C ASP A 276 13.09 2.60 -14.93
N LYS A 277 13.48 1.35 -15.20
CA LYS A 277 12.60 0.18 -15.48
C LYS A 277 11.63 0.46 -16.65
N ILE A 278 12.10 1.13 -17.69
CA ILE A 278 11.32 1.54 -18.87
C ILE A 278 11.86 0.85 -20.13
N VAL A 279 10.95 0.50 -21.03
CA VAL A 279 11.26 -0.01 -22.38
C VAL A 279 10.56 0.90 -23.39
N ASN A 280 11.31 1.41 -24.37
CA ASN A 280 10.78 2.26 -25.43
C ASN A 280 11.03 1.58 -26.79
N LEU A 281 10.00 1.61 -27.65
CA LEU A 281 10.15 1.21 -29.06
C LEU A 281 10.89 2.30 -29.82
N THR A 282 11.79 1.90 -30.74
CA THR A 282 12.39 2.79 -31.73
C THR A 282 11.47 2.91 -32.93
N GLU A 283 11.78 3.84 -33.83
CA GLU A 283 11.03 3.99 -35.09
C GLU A 283 10.99 2.68 -35.90
N GLN A 284 12.10 1.93 -35.92
CA GLN A 284 12.16 0.61 -36.58
C GLN A 284 11.25 -0.41 -35.90
N GLY A 285 11.20 -0.38 -34.56
CA GLY A 285 10.33 -1.24 -33.76
C GLY A 285 8.85 -0.94 -34.03
N VAL A 286 8.48 0.33 -34.06
CA VAL A 286 7.11 0.76 -34.37
C VAL A 286 6.68 0.22 -35.73
N HIS A 287 7.48 0.39 -36.78
CA HIS A 287 7.15 -0.14 -38.11
C HIS A 287 7.02 -1.68 -38.16
N LYS A 288 7.81 -2.41 -37.36
CA LYS A 288 7.65 -3.87 -37.26
C LYS A 288 6.35 -4.27 -36.57
N VAL A 289 5.95 -3.52 -35.54
CA VAL A 289 4.67 -3.73 -34.83
C VAL A 289 3.49 -3.44 -35.75
N GLU A 290 3.50 -2.30 -36.43
CA GLU A 290 2.48 -1.91 -37.42
C GLU A 290 2.31 -2.97 -38.51
N LYS A 291 3.41 -3.47 -39.06
CA LYS A 291 3.41 -4.52 -40.08
C LYS A 291 2.86 -5.86 -39.55
N PHE A 292 3.20 -6.23 -38.31
CA PHE A 292 2.76 -7.50 -37.72
C PHE A 292 1.25 -7.51 -37.47
N PHE A 293 0.70 -6.40 -36.92
CA PHE A 293 -0.72 -6.26 -36.65
C PHE A 293 -1.53 -5.74 -37.85
N ASN A 294 -0.87 -5.42 -38.97
CA ASN A 294 -1.48 -4.87 -40.16
C ASN A 294 -2.31 -3.60 -39.89
N ILE A 295 -1.71 -2.66 -39.15
CA ILE A 295 -2.27 -1.34 -38.82
C ILE A 295 -1.46 -0.24 -39.51
N GLU A 296 -2.09 0.91 -39.77
CA GLU A 296 -1.43 2.02 -40.49
C GLU A 296 -0.58 2.89 -39.58
N ASN A 297 -1.04 3.12 -38.33
CA ASN A 297 -0.34 3.98 -37.37
C ASN A 297 -0.56 3.43 -35.95
N LEU A 298 0.52 3.09 -35.25
CA LEU A 298 0.47 2.59 -33.86
C LEU A 298 0.03 3.66 -32.86
N ALA A 299 0.23 4.94 -33.16
CA ALA A 299 -0.11 6.05 -32.27
C ALA A 299 -1.59 6.46 -32.32
N ASP A 300 -2.38 5.88 -33.21
CA ASP A 300 -3.81 6.17 -33.30
C ASP A 300 -4.55 5.70 -32.02
N PRO A 301 -5.57 6.44 -31.54
CA PRO A 301 -6.32 6.09 -30.35
C PRO A 301 -6.89 4.67 -30.36
N GLU A 302 -7.28 4.15 -31.53
CA GLU A 302 -7.80 2.80 -31.69
C GLU A 302 -6.73 1.69 -31.48
N ASN A 303 -5.44 2.03 -31.64
CA ASN A 303 -4.30 1.11 -31.56
C ASN A 303 -3.54 1.18 -30.22
N LEU A 304 -3.95 2.07 -29.30
CA LEU A 304 -3.28 2.26 -28.00
C LEU A 304 -3.20 0.95 -27.18
N GLU A 305 -4.20 0.08 -27.28
CA GLU A 305 -4.20 -1.22 -26.60
C GLU A 305 -3.07 -2.13 -27.14
N ILE A 306 -2.80 -2.11 -28.43
CA ILE A 306 -1.70 -2.86 -29.06
C ILE A 306 -0.35 -2.29 -28.60
N GLN A 307 -0.20 -0.96 -28.65
CA GLN A 307 1.00 -0.26 -28.19
C GLN A 307 1.31 -0.58 -26.71
N HIS A 308 0.31 -0.54 -25.88
CA HIS A 308 0.43 -0.87 -24.46
C HIS A 308 0.87 -2.33 -24.25
N ASN A 309 0.19 -3.29 -24.86
CA ASN A 309 0.48 -4.70 -24.69
C ASN A 309 1.84 -5.13 -25.22
N ILE A 310 2.31 -4.57 -26.35
CA ILE A 310 3.66 -4.86 -26.84
C ILE A 310 4.74 -4.30 -25.91
N THR A 311 4.52 -3.10 -25.37
CA THR A 311 5.43 -2.50 -24.38
C THR A 311 5.50 -3.37 -23.13
N LEU A 312 4.36 -3.90 -22.65
CA LEU A 312 4.31 -4.82 -21.51
C LEU A 312 5.02 -6.14 -21.80
N ALA A 313 4.84 -6.70 -22.99
CA ALA A 313 5.53 -7.93 -23.40
C ALA A 313 7.06 -7.72 -23.42
N LEU A 314 7.54 -6.62 -24.00
CA LEU A 314 8.97 -6.27 -23.98
C LEU A 314 9.49 -6.05 -22.55
N ARG A 315 8.70 -5.39 -21.69
CA ARG A 315 9.03 -5.20 -20.28
C ARG A 315 9.10 -6.53 -19.53
N ALA A 316 8.15 -7.43 -19.76
CA ALA A 316 8.13 -8.77 -19.15
C ALA A 316 9.38 -9.57 -19.53
N HIS A 317 9.82 -9.51 -20.80
CA HIS A 317 11.00 -10.22 -21.27
C HIS A 317 12.33 -9.65 -20.78
N ASN A 318 12.45 -8.33 -20.68
CA ASN A 318 13.73 -7.65 -20.45
C ASN A 318 13.96 -7.17 -19.00
N LEU A 319 12.89 -6.92 -18.23
CA LEU A 319 12.97 -6.32 -16.90
C LEU A 319 12.39 -7.20 -15.78
N MET A 320 11.69 -8.30 -16.13
CA MET A 320 11.10 -9.19 -15.14
C MET A 320 11.80 -10.54 -15.18
N HIS A 321 12.43 -10.92 -14.08
CA HIS A 321 13.28 -12.11 -14.00
C HIS A 321 12.63 -13.18 -13.11
N LYS A 322 12.58 -14.39 -13.66
CA LYS A 322 12.12 -15.57 -12.91
C LYS A 322 13.04 -15.84 -11.72
N ASP A 323 12.44 -16.27 -10.60
CA ASP A 323 13.10 -16.55 -9.32
C ASP A 323 13.68 -15.30 -8.60
N GLN A 324 13.50 -14.09 -9.18
CA GLN A 324 13.79 -12.80 -8.54
C GLN A 324 12.51 -12.00 -8.33
N ASP A 325 11.81 -11.67 -9.41
CA ASP A 325 10.59 -10.85 -9.37
C ASP A 325 9.34 -11.72 -9.22
N TYR A 326 9.38 -12.95 -9.75
CA TYR A 326 8.26 -13.90 -9.67
C TYR A 326 8.76 -15.35 -9.70
N VAL A 327 7.90 -16.27 -9.25
CA VAL A 327 8.10 -17.72 -9.38
C VAL A 327 6.93 -18.35 -10.09
N VAL A 328 7.19 -19.44 -10.82
CA VAL A 328 6.14 -20.25 -11.47
C VAL A 328 5.86 -21.47 -10.60
N LYS A 329 4.62 -21.63 -10.15
CA LYS A 329 4.20 -22.75 -9.32
C LYS A 329 2.75 -23.14 -9.66
N ASP A 330 2.50 -24.44 -9.84
CA ASP A 330 1.16 -25.00 -10.09
C ASP A 330 0.44 -24.34 -11.30
N ASP A 331 1.18 -24.02 -12.36
CA ASP A 331 0.72 -23.33 -13.58
C ASP A 331 0.22 -21.88 -13.30
N GLU A 332 0.74 -21.25 -12.25
CA GLU A 332 0.46 -19.86 -11.88
C GLU A 332 1.74 -19.07 -11.65
N ILE A 333 1.69 -17.77 -11.97
CA ILE A 333 2.72 -16.79 -11.60
C ILE A 333 2.46 -16.31 -10.19
N LEU A 334 3.47 -16.38 -9.34
CA LEU A 334 3.45 -15.84 -7.98
C LEU A 334 4.51 -14.75 -7.85
N ILE A 335 4.10 -13.57 -7.44
CA ILE A 335 5.01 -12.42 -7.25
C ILE A 335 5.95 -12.69 -6.07
N VAL A 336 7.20 -12.28 -6.22
CA VAL A 336 8.17 -12.18 -5.13
C VAL A 336 8.33 -10.71 -4.78
N ASP A 337 8.13 -10.37 -3.52
CA ASP A 337 8.30 -9.00 -3.05
C ASP A 337 9.77 -8.59 -3.10
N GLU A 338 10.06 -7.52 -3.82
CA GLU A 338 11.42 -7.00 -4.02
C GLU A 338 12.11 -6.61 -2.70
N PHE A 339 11.33 -6.20 -1.67
CA PHE A 339 11.87 -5.75 -0.38
C PHE A 339 12.02 -6.87 0.64
N THR A 340 11.04 -7.77 0.68
CA THR A 340 11.02 -8.85 1.69
C THR A 340 11.51 -10.18 1.13
N GLY A 341 11.59 -10.32 -0.20
CA GLY A 341 11.85 -11.58 -0.89
C GLY A 341 10.75 -12.63 -0.66
N ARG A 342 9.58 -12.21 -0.21
CA ARG A 342 8.45 -13.10 0.11
C ARG A 342 7.63 -13.40 -1.14
N ILE A 343 7.23 -14.66 -1.27
CA ILE A 343 6.21 -15.02 -2.26
C ILE A 343 4.88 -14.42 -1.79
N MET A 344 4.22 -13.68 -2.66
CA MET A 344 2.93 -13.04 -2.40
C MET A 344 1.81 -13.75 -3.17
N PRO A 345 1.21 -14.80 -2.60
CA PRO A 345 0.12 -15.50 -3.26
C PRO A 345 -1.12 -14.60 -3.29
N GLY A 346 -1.84 -14.65 -4.40
CA GLY A 346 -3.02 -13.81 -4.61
C GLY A 346 -2.72 -12.42 -5.17
N ARG A 347 -1.48 -11.91 -5.05
CA ARG A 347 -1.08 -10.66 -5.71
C ARG A 347 -0.85 -10.85 -7.19
N ARG A 348 -1.17 -9.80 -7.95
CA ARG A 348 -0.92 -9.73 -9.39
C ARG A 348 -0.28 -8.37 -9.72
N TYR A 349 0.59 -8.35 -10.72
CA TYR A 349 1.04 -7.08 -11.28
C TYR A 349 -0.14 -6.37 -11.96
N SER A 350 -0.21 -5.06 -11.82
CA SER A 350 -1.23 -4.21 -12.44
C SER A 350 -1.01 -4.08 -13.95
N ASP A 351 -1.96 -3.44 -14.60
CA ASP A 351 -1.88 -2.89 -15.96
C ASP A 351 -1.57 -3.94 -17.05
N GLY A 352 -1.94 -5.20 -16.85
CA GLY A 352 -1.67 -6.26 -17.82
C GLY A 352 -0.27 -6.87 -17.75
N LEU A 353 0.65 -6.35 -16.93
CA LEU A 353 2.01 -6.90 -16.80
C LEU A 353 2.00 -8.36 -16.32
N HIS A 354 1.07 -8.71 -15.43
CA HIS A 354 0.94 -10.09 -14.95
C HIS A 354 0.59 -11.05 -16.08
N GLN A 355 -0.34 -10.65 -16.94
CA GLN A 355 -0.74 -11.42 -18.13
C GLN A 355 0.39 -11.51 -19.14
N ALA A 356 1.18 -10.45 -19.32
CA ALA A 356 2.37 -10.48 -20.16
C ALA A 356 3.43 -11.46 -19.63
N ILE A 357 3.58 -11.58 -18.32
CA ILE A 357 4.45 -12.58 -17.68
C ILE A 357 3.84 -14.00 -17.81
N GLU A 358 2.52 -14.14 -17.65
CA GLU A 358 1.83 -15.41 -17.88
C GLU A 358 2.01 -15.89 -19.33
N ALA A 359 1.94 -14.96 -20.32
CA ALA A 359 2.23 -15.26 -21.72
C ALA A 359 3.69 -15.68 -21.92
N LYS A 360 4.64 -14.92 -21.39
CA LYS A 360 6.09 -15.21 -21.45
C LYS A 360 6.45 -16.59 -20.89
N GLU A 361 5.87 -17.01 -19.79
CA GLU A 361 6.14 -18.31 -19.15
C GLU A 361 5.24 -19.43 -19.69
N HIS A 362 4.39 -19.14 -20.70
CA HIS A 362 3.47 -20.08 -21.32
C HIS A 362 2.55 -20.81 -20.33
N VAL A 363 2.17 -20.14 -19.24
CA VAL A 363 1.15 -20.58 -18.30
C VAL A 363 -0.23 -20.07 -18.74
N LYS A 364 -1.29 -20.59 -18.15
CA LYS A 364 -2.65 -20.16 -18.50
C LYS A 364 -2.86 -18.67 -18.21
N ILE A 365 -3.03 -17.86 -19.26
CA ILE A 365 -3.32 -16.44 -19.14
C ILE A 365 -4.72 -16.28 -18.54
N LYS A 366 -4.79 -15.64 -17.35
CA LYS A 366 -6.04 -15.31 -16.71
C LYS A 366 -6.57 -13.99 -17.29
N ARG A 367 -7.90 -13.80 -17.25
CA ARG A 367 -8.51 -12.55 -17.69
C ARG A 367 -7.91 -11.37 -16.94
N GLU A 368 -7.79 -10.25 -17.62
CA GLU A 368 -7.37 -8.98 -17.04
C GLU A 368 -8.31 -8.60 -15.88
N SER A 369 -7.75 -8.02 -14.84
CA SER A 369 -8.53 -7.51 -13.72
C SER A 369 -8.78 -6.02 -13.94
N LYS A 370 -10.03 -5.62 -13.85
CA LYS A 370 -10.45 -4.21 -13.84
C LYS A 370 -10.30 -3.65 -12.43
N THR A 371 -9.80 -2.44 -12.29
CA THR A 371 -9.73 -1.74 -10.99
C THR A 371 -11.12 -1.30 -10.58
N LEU A 372 -11.61 -1.79 -9.44
CA LEU A 372 -12.92 -1.44 -8.89
C LEU A 372 -12.82 -0.27 -7.89
N ALA A 373 -11.77 -0.25 -7.10
CA ALA A 373 -11.51 0.81 -6.13
C ALA A 373 -10.01 0.92 -5.88
N THR A 374 -9.52 2.12 -5.66
CA THR A 374 -8.11 2.39 -5.37
C THR A 374 -7.97 3.55 -4.39
N ILE A 375 -6.92 3.53 -3.56
CA ILE A 375 -6.50 4.66 -2.73
C ILE A 375 -5.00 4.53 -2.42
N THR A 376 -4.26 5.64 -2.41
CA THR A 376 -2.89 5.65 -1.93
C THR A 376 -2.85 5.64 -0.40
N PHE A 377 -1.78 5.09 0.20
CA PHE A 377 -1.58 5.17 1.65
C PHE A 377 -1.54 6.61 2.15
N GLN A 378 -0.94 7.52 1.35
CA GLN A 378 -0.87 8.94 1.65
C GLN A 378 -2.27 9.53 1.86
N ASN A 379 -3.15 9.34 0.87
CA ASN A 379 -4.51 9.87 0.95
C ASN A 379 -5.35 9.15 2.00
N PHE A 380 -5.16 7.84 2.17
CA PHE A 380 -5.89 7.08 3.19
C PHE A 380 -5.56 7.56 4.62
N PHE A 381 -4.27 7.60 5.00
CA PHE A 381 -3.88 8.03 6.35
C PHE A 381 -4.13 9.53 6.61
N ASN A 382 -4.20 10.36 5.56
CA ASN A 382 -4.60 11.76 5.70
C ASN A 382 -6.10 11.96 6.00
N LYS A 383 -6.93 10.92 5.92
CA LYS A 383 -8.35 10.97 6.33
C LYS A 383 -8.57 10.89 7.85
N TYR A 384 -7.56 10.51 8.63
CA TYR A 384 -7.67 10.52 10.07
C TYR A 384 -7.65 11.96 10.60
N ASP A 385 -8.52 12.26 11.56
CA ASP A 385 -8.52 13.56 12.28
C ASP A 385 -7.17 13.78 12.96
N LYS A 386 -6.59 12.72 13.51
CA LYS A 386 -5.29 12.72 14.19
C LYS A 386 -4.53 11.43 13.91
N LYS A 387 -3.23 11.55 13.66
CA LYS A 387 -2.35 10.41 13.43
C LYS A 387 -1.01 10.61 14.12
N GLY A 388 -0.54 9.58 14.82
CA GLY A 388 0.79 9.51 15.43
C GLY A 388 1.59 8.38 14.82
N GLY A 389 2.91 8.51 14.74
CA GLY A 389 3.79 7.49 14.20
C GLY A 389 4.95 7.16 15.11
N MET A 390 5.41 5.91 15.10
CA MET A 390 6.61 5.51 15.83
C MET A 390 7.50 4.60 14.99
N THR A 391 8.79 4.80 15.08
CA THR A 391 9.83 3.96 14.44
C THR A 391 11.17 4.18 15.08
N GLY A 392 12.18 3.39 14.72
CA GLY A 392 13.58 3.60 15.11
C GLY A 392 14.39 4.46 14.15
N THR A 393 13.83 4.90 13.02
CA THR A 393 14.58 5.45 11.87
C THR A 393 13.75 6.41 11.00
N ALA A 394 13.24 7.51 11.54
CA ALA A 394 12.42 8.48 10.79
C ALA A 394 13.15 9.75 10.37
N VAL A 395 14.19 10.16 11.10
CA VAL A 395 14.89 11.47 10.90
C VAL A 395 15.43 11.63 9.48
N THR A 396 15.87 10.55 8.83
CA THR A 396 16.37 10.59 7.45
C THR A 396 15.30 11.06 6.46
N GLU A 397 14.04 10.77 6.74
CA GLU A 397 12.86 11.07 5.89
C GLU A 397 11.98 12.19 6.50
N GLU A 398 12.49 12.96 7.48
CA GLU A 398 11.71 14.01 8.17
C GLU A 398 11.05 14.99 7.21
N LYS A 399 11.72 15.33 6.10
CA LYS A 399 11.17 16.22 5.09
C LYS A 399 9.92 15.64 4.44
N GLU A 400 9.95 14.36 4.07
CA GLU A 400 8.82 13.69 3.43
C GLU A 400 7.63 13.55 4.40
N PHE A 401 7.88 13.16 5.64
CA PHE A 401 6.83 13.09 6.66
C PHE A 401 6.13 14.43 6.89
N ARG A 402 6.89 15.52 6.82
CA ARG A 402 6.33 16.87 6.99
C ARG A 402 5.56 17.31 5.75
N ASP A 403 6.13 17.15 4.56
CA ASP A 403 5.59 17.69 3.32
C ASP A 403 4.33 16.93 2.86
N ILE A 404 4.26 15.60 3.08
CA ILE A 404 3.17 14.74 2.63
C ILE A 404 2.13 14.49 3.72
N TYR A 405 2.59 14.20 4.96
CA TYR A 405 1.71 13.75 6.04
C TYR A 405 1.47 14.79 7.11
N ALA A 406 2.09 15.97 7.01
CA ALA A 406 2.08 17.04 8.01
C ALA A 406 2.54 16.57 9.41
N MET A 407 3.45 15.56 9.46
CA MET A 407 3.96 14.98 10.70
C MET A 407 5.40 15.39 10.95
N ASP A 408 5.69 15.93 12.13
CA ASP A 408 7.04 16.22 12.58
C ASP A 408 7.71 15.01 13.21
N VAL A 409 9.02 14.87 13.03
CA VAL A 409 9.81 13.83 13.70
C VAL A 409 10.51 14.40 14.94
N VAL A 410 10.39 13.69 16.07
CA VAL A 410 11.12 14.00 17.30
C VAL A 410 11.97 12.81 17.72
N GLU A 411 13.28 13.00 17.70
CA GLU A 411 14.24 11.99 18.16
C GLU A 411 14.26 11.96 19.70
N ILE A 412 13.93 10.80 20.28
CA ILE A 412 13.86 10.58 21.72
C ILE A 412 15.16 9.93 22.18
N PRO A 413 15.79 10.42 23.28
CA PRO A 413 16.97 9.77 23.82
C PRO A 413 16.70 8.37 24.30
N THR A 414 17.69 7.47 24.19
CA THR A 414 17.59 6.11 24.69
C THR A 414 17.56 6.06 26.21
N ASN A 415 16.88 5.07 26.79
CA ASN A 415 16.81 4.87 28.24
C ASN A 415 18.20 4.60 28.84
N ARG A 416 19.03 3.82 28.13
CA ARG A 416 20.44 3.59 28.46
C ARG A 416 21.34 3.95 27.27
N PRO A 417 22.59 4.42 27.52
CA PRO A 417 23.50 4.71 26.42
C PRO A 417 23.75 3.52 25.52
N VAL A 418 23.79 3.74 24.20
CA VAL A 418 24.18 2.74 23.23
C VAL A 418 25.70 2.60 23.26
N ILE A 419 26.18 1.40 23.59
CA ILE A 419 27.61 1.04 23.67
C ILE A 419 28.06 0.17 22.48
N ARG A 420 27.16 -0.11 21.52
CA ARG A 420 27.48 -0.85 20.29
C ARG A 420 28.58 -0.17 19.51
N VAL A 421 29.51 -0.94 18.96
CA VAL A 421 30.56 -0.49 18.07
C VAL A 421 30.16 -0.71 16.63
N ASP A 422 30.03 0.37 15.88
CA ASP A 422 29.76 0.32 14.44
C ASP A 422 31.10 0.47 13.68
N HIS A 423 31.58 -0.62 13.07
CA HIS A 423 32.81 -0.65 12.27
C HIS A 423 32.60 0.00 10.90
N GLU A 424 33.69 0.50 10.31
CA GLU A 424 33.72 0.99 8.92
C GLU A 424 33.38 -0.17 7.94
N ASP A 425 32.86 0.19 6.78
CA ASP A 425 32.49 -0.76 5.73
C ASP A 425 33.76 -1.47 5.19
N ALA A 426 33.64 -2.79 5.00
CA ALA A 426 34.67 -3.62 4.39
C ALA A 426 34.35 -3.75 2.89
N VAL A 427 35.11 -3.11 2.02
CA VAL A 427 34.87 -3.08 0.57
C VAL A 427 35.82 -4.04 -0.16
N TYR A 428 35.25 -4.86 -1.06
CA TYR A 428 35.96 -5.85 -1.88
C TYR A 428 35.72 -5.59 -3.36
N MET A 429 36.61 -6.09 -4.21
CA MET A 429 36.48 -5.96 -5.66
C MET A 429 35.29 -6.80 -6.21
N THR A 430 35.18 -8.05 -5.77
CA THR A 430 34.21 -9.01 -6.28
C THR A 430 33.22 -9.53 -5.23
N LYS A 431 32.03 -9.95 -5.64
CA LYS A 431 31.04 -10.62 -4.76
C LYS A 431 31.62 -11.88 -4.13
N LYS A 432 32.48 -12.63 -4.85
CA LYS A 432 33.10 -13.85 -4.34
C LYS A 432 34.02 -13.58 -3.15
N GLU A 433 34.89 -12.56 -3.24
CA GLU A 433 35.78 -12.15 -2.14
C GLU A 433 35.00 -11.69 -0.94
N LYS A 434 33.99 -10.86 -1.16
CA LYS A 434 33.05 -10.39 -0.14
C LYS A 434 32.41 -11.54 0.64
N PHE A 435 31.84 -12.52 -0.04
CA PHE A 435 31.18 -13.66 0.63
C PHE A 435 32.18 -14.55 1.39
N ASN A 436 33.38 -14.73 0.88
CA ASN A 436 34.43 -15.44 1.63
C ASN A 436 34.81 -14.69 2.92
N ALA A 437 34.92 -13.37 2.86
CA ALA A 437 35.18 -12.53 4.04
C ALA A 437 34.04 -12.57 5.07
N VAL A 438 32.81 -12.54 4.61
CA VAL A 438 31.62 -12.71 5.47
C VAL A 438 31.64 -14.05 6.18
N VAL A 439 31.91 -15.14 5.47
CA VAL A 439 32.00 -16.50 6.08
C VAL A 439 33.11 -16.57 7.11
N ASN A 440 34.29 -15.99 6.82
CA ASN A 440 35.40 -15.96 7.78
C ASN A 440 35.02 -15.17 9.04
N ALA A 441 34.38 -14.02 8.91
CA ALA A 441 33.92 -13.22 10.05
C ALA A 441 32.89 -13.99 10.91
N VAL A 442 31.98 -14.73 10.29
CA VAL A 442 31.01 -15.60 11.00
C VAL A 442 31.75 -16.72 11.76
N VAL A 443 32.74 -17.36 11.14
CA VAL A 443 33.52 -18.43 11.77
C VAL A 443 34.29 -17.90 13.00
N GLU A 444 34.92 -16.73 12.87
CA GLU A 444 35.66 -16.08 13.97
C GLU A 444 34.76 -15.70 15.13
N ALA A 445 33.59 -15.10 14.85
CA ALA A 445 32.63 -14.71 15.88
C ALA A 445 32.02 -15.97 16.58
N HIS A 446 31.67 -16.98 15.79
CA HIS A 446 31.15 -18.24 16.33
C HIS A 446 32.17 -18.95 17.24
N ALA A 447 33.48 -18.93 16.89
CA ALA A 447 34.54 -19.47 17.74
C ALA A 447 34.66 -18.73 19.07
N LYS A 448 34.33 -17.45 19.14
CA LYS A 448 34.27 -16.63 20.35
C LYS A 448 32.97 -16.77 21.14
N GLN A 449 32.05 -17.65 20.70
CA GLN A 449 30.67 -17.77 21.23
C GLN A 449 29.85 -16.49 21.08
N GLN A 450 30.21 -15.58 20.19
CA GLN A 450 29.48 -14.38 19.86
C GLN A 450 28.31 -14.75 18.93
N PRO A 451 27.06 -14.39 19.23
CA PRO A 451 25.96 -14.61 18.33
C PRO A 451 26.07 -13.67 17.10
N VAL A 452 25.73 -14.17 15.92
CA VAL A 452 25.84 -13.45 14.65
C VAL A 452 24.50 -13.43 13.92
N LEU A 453 24.10 -12.25 13.49
CA LEU A 453 22.99 -12.05 12.57
C LEU A 453 23.52 -11.53 11.24
N VAL A 454 23.38 -12.32 10.19
CA VAL A 454 23.80 -11.96 8.82
C VAL A 454 22.56 -11.45 8.05
N GLY A 455 22.56 -10.17 7.70
CA GLY A 455 21.53 -9.54 6.87
C GLY A 455 21.84 -9.70 5.38
N THR A 456 20.90 -10.20 4.60
CA THR A 456 20.98 -10.35 3.14
C THR A 456 19.83 -9.63 2.47
N ILE A 457 20.02 -9.15 1.23
CA ILE A 457 18.93 -8.51 0.46
C ILE A 457 18.06 -9.57 -0.21
N THR A 458 18.67 -10.59 -0.81
CA THR A 458 17.95 -11.60 -1.60
C THR A 458 17.93 -12.98 -0.94
N ILE A 459 16.92 -13.79 -1.26
CA ILE A 459 16.84 -15.19 -0.84
C ILE A 459 18.02 -15.98 -1.41
N GLU A 460 18.41 -15.71 -2.65
CA GLU A 460 19.52 -16.37 -3.34
C GLU A 460 20.83 -16.18 -2.56
N THR A 461 21.13 -14.95 -2.14
CA THR A 461 22.30 -14.64 -1.32
C THR A 461 22.25 -15.39 0.02
N SER A 462 21.07 -15.48 0.66
CA SER A 462 20.90 -16.20 1.92
C SER A 462 21.14 -17.70 1.76
N GLU A 463 20.66 -18.29 0.67
CA GLU A 463 20.89 -19.71 0.36
C GLU A 463 22.35 -20.01 -0.03
N LEU A 464 23.01 -19.08 -0.75
CA LEU A 464 24.43 -19.19 -1.09
C LEU A 464 25.28 -19.20 0.20
N LEU A 465 25.10 -18.23 1.08
CA LEU A 465 25.80 -18.15 2.35
C LEU A 465 25.51 -19.35 3.24
N SER A 466 24.27 -19.83 3.28
CA SER A 466 23.90 -21.06 3.99
C SER A 466 24.68 -22.26 3.49
N ARG A 467 24.83 -22.43 2.18
CA ARG A 467 25.63 -23.50 1.57
C ARG A 467 27.12 -23.38 1.96
N MET A 468 27.65 -22.15 1.97
CA MET A 468 29.05 -21.89 2.33
C MET A 468 29.30 -22.19 3.81
N LEU A 469 28.43 -21.75 4.74
CA LEU A 469 28.55 -22.02 6.17
C LEU A 469 28.40 -23.52 6.50
N LYS A 470 27.51 -24.23 5.80
CA LYS A 470 27.39 -25.71 5.93
C LYS A 470 28.69 -26.41 5.58
N ARG A 471 29.41 -25.96 4.54
CA ARG A 471 30.74 -26.50 4.18
C ARG A 471 31.79 -26.28 5.25
N GLN A 472 31.69 -25.20 6.04
CA GLN A 472 32.55 -24.90 7.18
C GLN A 472 32.09 -25.59 8.47
N GLY A 473 31.02 -26.38 8.43
CA GLY A 473 30.49 -27.11 9.59
C GLY A 473 29.75 -26.23 10.61
N ILE A 474 29.42 -24.99 10.27
CA ILE A 474 28.72 -24.06 11.16
C ILE A 474 27.19 -24.36 11.14
N LYS A 475 26.65 -24.67 12.32
CA LYS A 475 25.19 -24.75 12.49
C LYS A 475 24.59 -23.35 12.43
N HIS A 476 23.55 -23.17 11.65
CA HIS A 476 22.90 -21.87 11.48
C HIS A 476 21.43 -22.03 11.12
N ASN A 477 20.65 -21.01 11.42
CA ASN A 477 19.26 -20.88 11.03
C ASN A 477 19.15 -19.90 9.85
N VAL A 478 18.17 -20.14 8.95
CA VAL A 478 17.88 -19.27 7.83
C VAL A 478 16.46 -18.78 7.95
N LEU A 479 16.31 -17.46 8.06
CA LEU A 479 15.04 -16.74 8.06
C LEU A 479 14.83 -16.16 6.68
N ASN A 480 13.99 -16.78 5.92
CA ASN A 480 13.51 -16.26 4.66
C ASN A 480 12.01 -16.50 4.54
N ALA A 481 11.41 -15.90 3.54
CA ALA A 481 9.96 -15.95 3.30
C ALA A 481 9.32 -17.34 3.19
N LYS A 482 10.13 -18.40 3.14
CA LYS A 482 9.62 -19.77 3.05
C LYS A 482 9.17 -20.33 4.41
N PHE A 483 9.53 -19.70 5.55
CA PHE A 483 9.38 -20.27 6.90
C PHE A 483 8.76 -19.29 7.91
N HIS A 484 7.64 -18.66 7.59
CA HIS A 484 6.97 -17.66 8.43
C HIS A 484 6.57 -18.14 9.83
N GLU A 485 6.04 -19.36 9.94
CA GLU A 485 5.52 -19.88 11.21
C GLU A 485 6.61 -20.10 12.27
N LEU A 486 7.85 -20.28 11.82
CA LEU A 486 9.03 -20.50 12.69
C LEU A 486 9.82 -19.21 12.97
N GLU A 487 9.41 -18.09 12.38
CA GLU A 487 10.18 -16.83 12.43
C GLU A 487 10.41 -16.37 13.87
N ALA A 488 9.37 -16.30 14.67
CA ALA A 488 9.46 -15.85 16.06
C ALA A 488 10.34 -16.77 16.93
N GLU A 489 10.27 -18.07 16.70
CA GLU A 489 11.09 -19.04 17.42
C GLU A 489 12.58 -18.92 17.06
N ILE A 490 12.89 -18.80 15.77
CA ILE A 490 14.26 -18.64 15.28
C ILE A 490 14.87 -17.32 15.78
N VAL A 491 14.09 -16.23 15.77
CA VAL A 491 14.55 -14.92 16.27
C VAL A 491 14.80 -14.97 17.77
N SER A 492 13.98 -15.67 18.54
CA SER A 492 14.19 -15.83 19.99
C SER A 492 15.50 -16.56 20.32
N GLN A 493 15.94 -17.46 19.44
CA GLN A 493 17.20 -18.20 19.59
C GLN A 493 18.42 -17.44 19.05
N ALA A 494 18.23 -16.41 18.24
CA ALA A 494 19.32 -15.67 17.57
C ALA A 494 20.27 -14.93 18.55
N GLY A 495 19.85 -14.70 19.81
CA GLY A 495 20.64 -14.07 20.85
C GLY A 495 21.43 -15.02 21.75
N GLN A 496 21.33 -16.34 21.52
CA GLN A 496 22.04 -17.35 22.30
C GLN A 496 23.53 -17.40 21.91
N ALA A 497 24.38 -17.78 22.87
CA ALA A 497 25.83 -17.88 22.65
C ALA A 497 26.18 -18.75 21.44
N GLY A 498 26.96 -18.20 20.52
CA GLY A 498 27.40 -18.87 19.29
C GLY A 498 26.30 -19.15 18.27
N ALA A 499 25.09 -18.62 18.44
CA ALA A 499 24.01 -18.75 17.45
C ALA A 499 24.38 -17.99 16.15
N VAL A 500 24.12 -18.61 15.01
CA VAL A 500 24.29 -17.97 13.69
C VAL A 500 22.94 -17.97 12.98
N THR A 501 22.47 -16.79 12.61
CA THR A 501 21.20 -16.61 11.91
C THR A 501 21.43 -15.80 10.64
N ILE A 502 21.00 -16.30 9.50
CA ILE A 502 20.94 -15.55 8.23
C ILE A 502 19.50 -15.10 8.07
N ALA A 503 19.29 -13.79 7.86
CA ALA A 503 17.96 -13.22 7.70
C ALA A 503 17.91 -12.31 6.48
N THR A 504 16.82 -12.40 5.70
CA THR A 504 16.50 -11.35 4.72
C THR A 504 15.99 -10.11 5.45
N ASN A 505 16.07 -8.93 4.81
CA ASN A 505 15.93 -7.60 5.41
C ASN A 505 14.81 -7.43 6.43
N MET A 506 13.63 -7.93 6.11
CA MET A 506 12.42 -7.70 6.91
C MET A 506 12.10 -8.84 7.88
N ALA A 507 12.79 -9.98 7.78
CA ALA A 507 12.55 -11.11 8.66
C ALA A 507 12.90 -10.76 10.11
N GLY A 508 11.99 -11.05 11.04
CA GLY A 508 12.14 -10.76 12.47
C GLY A 508 11.93 -9.28 12.86
N ARG A 509 11.34 -8.45 11.99
CA ARG A 509 10.97 -7.07 12.34
C ARG A 509 9.90 -7.06 13.43
N GLY A 510 10.00 -6.12 14.38
CA GLY A 510 9.09 -6.06 15.52
C GLY A 510 9.33 -7.12 16.61
N THR A 511 10.29 -8.03 16.41
CA THR A 511 10.64 -9.06 17.40
C THR A 511 11.97 -8.71 18.09
N ASP A 512 12.02 -8.85 19.42
CA ASP A 512 13.20 -8.55 20.22
C ASP A 512 14.15 -9.75 20.31
N ILE A 513 15.46 -9.51 20.11
CA ILE A 513 16.52 -10.51 20.27
C ILE A 513 17.11 -10.36 21.67
N LYS A 514 16.81 -11.29 22.56
CA LYS A 514 17.32 -11.30 23.93
C LYS A 514 18.64 -12.05 23.99
N LEU A 515 19.68 -11.40 24.55
CA LEU A 515 20.99 -12.00 24.73
C LEU A 515 21.04 -12.82 26.03
N ASP A 516 21.66 -13.97 25.98
CA ASP A 516 22.08 -14.69 27.20
C ASP A 516 23.33 -14.04 27.82
N ASP A 517 23.69 -14.42 29.02
CA ASP A 517 24.83 -13.86 29.76
C ASP A 517 26.18 -14.19 29.10
N VAL A 518 26.28 -15.34 28.43
CA VAL A 518 27.49 -15.74 27.71
C VAL A 518 27.67 -14.88 26.48
N ALA A 519 26.62 -14.64 25.71
CA ALA A 519 26.62 -13.78 24.55
C ALA A 519 26.95 -12.33 24.92
N ARG A 520 26.43 -11.82 26.06
CA ARG A 520 26.78 -10.47 26.56
C ARG A 520 28.27 -10.35 26.84
N ASN A 521 28.87 -11.36 27.48
CA ASN A 521 30.29 -11.39 27.78
C ASN A 521 31.17 -11.60 26.52
N ALA A 522 30.62 -12.16 25.47
CA ALA A 522 31.26 -12.36 24.17
C ALA A 522 31.05 -11.17 23.19
N CYS A 523 31.02 -9.93 23.68
CA CYS A 523 30.78 -8.69 22.95
C CYS A 523 29.34 -8.49 22.40
N GLY A 524 28.37 -9.31 22.79
CA GLY A 524 26.99 -9.19 22.37
C GLY A 524 26.75 -9.60 20.91
N LEU A 525 25.59 -9.21 20.35
CA LEU A 525 25.19 -9.60 18.99
C LEU A 525 26.04 -8.86 17.93
N MET A 526 26.66 -9.65 17.04
CA MET A 526 27.33 -9.11 15.85
C MET A 526 26.36 -9.06 14.67
N ILE A 527 26.22 -7.89 14.08
CA ILE A 527 25.47 -7.67 12.83
C ILE A 527 26.45 -7.65 11.66
N ILE A 528 26.19 -8.51 10.67
CA ILE A 528 26.92 -8.52 9.40
C ILE A 528 25.90 -8.18 8.29
N GLY A 529 26.06 -6.99 7.67
CA GLY A 529 25.34 -6.66 6.44
C GLY A 529 26.13 -7.14 5.23
N THR A 530 25.51 -7.90 4.33
CA THR A 530 26.20 -8.42 3.13
C THR A 530 26.21 -7.43 1.98
N GLU A 531 25.39 -6.39 2.07
CA GLU A 531 25.26 -5.29 1.09
C GLU A 531 24.70 -4.08 1.80
N ARG A 532 24.88 -2.88 1.21
CA ARG A 532 24.12 -1.69 1.59
C ARG A 532 22.79 -1.68 0.85
N HIS A 533 21.74 -1.33 1.58
CA HIS A 533 20.41 -1.20 1.03
C HIS A 533 20.23 0.10 0.24
N GLU A 534 19.13 0.21 -0.49
CA GLU A 534 18.76 1.45 -1.21
C GLU A 534 18.58 2.65 -0.28
N SER A 535 18.23 2.41 1.00
CA SER A 535 18.02 3.44 2.00
C SER A 535 18.89 3.22 3.22
N ARG A 536 19.52 4.31 3.70
CA ARG A 536 20.30 4.36 4.97
C ARG A 536 19.46 3.94 6.17
N ARG A 537 18.18 4.20 6.10
CA ARG A 537 17.21 3.83 7.12
C ARG A 537 17.15 2.31 7.34
N ILE A 538 17.09 1.51 6.27
CA ILE A 538 17.08 0.04 6.34
C ILE A 538 18.39 -0.48 6.95
N ASP A 539 19.53 0.10 6.58
CA ASP A 539 20.82 -0.22 7.19
C ASP A 539 20.82 0.06 8.70
N ASN A 540 20.26 1.19 9.12
CA ASN A 540 20.14 1.55 10.53
C ASN A 540 19.19 0.63 11.30
N GLN A 541 18.11 0.15 10.67
CA GLN A 541 17.22 -0.86 11.26
C GLN A 541 17.94 -2.20 11.48
N LEU A 542 18.77 -2.61 10.53
CA LEU A 542 19.58 -3.82 10.66
C LEU A 542 20.59 -3.66 11.82
N ARG A 543 21.36 -2.56 11.86
CA ARG A 543 22.25 -2.23 12.98
C ARG A 543 21.51 -2.18 14.31
N GLY A 544 20.31 -1.62 14.34
CA GLY A 544 19.48 -1.45 15.54
C GLY A 544 18.99 -2.77 16.17
N ARG A 545 19.23 -3.91 15.54
CA ARG A 545 18.96 -5.22 16.15
C ARG A 545 19.97 -5.58 17.24
N SER A 546 21.12 -4.92 17.27
CA SER A 546 22.20 -5.06 18.26
C SER A 546 22.37 -3.81 19.12
N GLY A 547 22.92 -3.95 20.32
CA GLY A 547 23.20 -2.85 21.24
C GLY A 547 21.97 -2.23 21.88
N ARG A 548 20.97 -3.05 22.24
CA ARG A 548 19.69 -2.64 22.83
C ARG A 548 19.82 -2.50 24.34
N GLN A 549 19.14 -1.52 24.94
CA GLN A 549 19.07 -1.31 26.39
C GLN A 549 20.42 -1.35 27.14
N GLY A 550 21.49 -0.85 26.46
CA GLY A 550 22.84 -0.84 27.03
C GLY A 550 23.59 -2.17 26.90
N ASP A 551 23.08 -3.13 26.15
CA ASP A 551 23.82 -4.36 25.82
C ASP A 551 25.01 -4.04 24.88
N PRO A 552 26.14 -4.76 24.98
CA PRO A 552 27.21 -4.66 24.00
C PRO A 552 26.76 -5.20 22.65
N GLY A 553 27.49 -4.86 21.59
CA GLY A 553 27.23 -5.33 20.24
C GLY A 553 28.17 -4.74 19.23
N GLU A 554 28.19 -5.30 18.06
CA GLU A 554 29.02 -4.85 16.94
C GLU A 554 28.23 -4.88 15.64
N SER A 555 28.57 -3.98 14.70
CA SER A 555 28.02 -4.04 13.35
C SER A 555 29.06 -3.74 12.29
N ARG A 556 28.98 -4.47 11.15
CA ARG A 556 29.85 -4.23 10.00
C ARG A 556 29.13 -4.59 8.71
N PHE A 557 29.32 -3.76 7.68
CA PHE A 557 28.85 -4.04 6.33
C PHE A 557 30.00 -4.51 5.44
N TYR A 558 29.71 -5.52 4.62
CA TYR A 558 30.63 -6.09 3.63
C TYR A 558 30.06 -5.78 2.25
N ILE A 559 30.82 -5.07 1.43
CA ILE A 559 30.34 -4.49 0.16
C ILE A 559 31.26 -4.94 -0.97
N SER A 560 30.70 -5.16 -2.15
CA SER A 560 31.46 -5.37 -3.39
C SER A 560 31.18 -4.25 -4.39
N LEU A 561 32.15 -3.98 -5.25
CA LEU A 561 31.96 -3.07 -6.38
C LEU A 561 30.96 -3.64 -7.42
N GLU A 562 30.72 -4.94 -7.38
CA GLU A 562 29.74 -5.64 -8.23
C GLU A 562 28.33 -5.62 -7.64
N ASP A 563 28.11 -5.07 -6.44
CA ASP A 563 26.78 -4.94 -5.84
C ASP A 563 25.93 -3.93 -6.63
N ASP A 564 24.64 -4.14 -6.72
CA ASP A 564 23.75 -3.36 -7.57
C ASP A 564 23.76 -1.87 -7.23
N LEU A 565 23.82 -1.52 -5.95
CA LEU A 565 23.96 -0.14 -5.52
C LEU A 565 25.23 0.52 -6.13
N MET A 566 26.35 -0.20 -6.15
CA MET A 566 27.61 0.29 -6.70
C MET A 566 27.60 0.30 -8.22
N ARG A 567 27.01 -0.70 -8.86
CA ARG A 567 26.89 -0.83 -10.31
C ARG A 567 25.99 0.28 -10.91
N LEU A 568 24.83 0.52 -10.31
CA LEU A 568 23.83 1.44 -10.86
C LEU A 568 24.07 2.90 -10.48
N PHE A 569 24.60 3.16 -9.29
CA PHE A 569 24.70 4.52 -8.72
C PHE A 569 26.13 4.90 -8.33
N GLY A 570 27.10 3.99 -8.36
CA GLY A 570 28.52 4.26 -8.18
C GLY A 570 29.04 5.16 -9.31
N SER A 571 29.81 6.21 -8.98
CA SER A 571 30.39 7.04 -10.03
C SER A 571 31.50 6.27 -10.74
N GLU A 572 31.58 6.39 -12.09
CA GLU A 572 32.69 5.84 -12.89
C GLU A 572 34.05 6.32 -12.41
N ARG A 573 34.11 7.51 -11.79
CA ARG A 573 35.33 8.03 -11.15
C ARG A 573 35.80 7.16 -10.00
N LEU A 574 34.89 6.62 -9.19
CA LEU A 574 35.19 5.68 -8.11
C LEU A 574 35.78 4.38 -8.68
N MET A 575 35.11 3.82 -9.71
CA MET A 575 35.62 2.60 -10.38
C MET A 575 37.03 2.82 -10.96
N LYS A 576 37.30 3.95 -11.61
CA LYS A 576 38.64 4.31 -12.13
C LYS A 576 39.66 4.48 -11.02
N ILE A 577 39.31 5.05 -9.88
CA ILE A 577 40.19 5.19 -8.70
C ILE A 577 40.55 3.80 -8.17
N PHE A 578 39.61 2.90 -8.03
CA PHE A 578 39.85 1.53 -7.57
C PHE A 578 40.77 0.76 -8.50
N THR A 579 40.51 0.83 -9.80
CA THR A 579 41.35 0.16 -10.79
C THR A 579 42.76 0.75 -10.81
N SER A 580 42.93 2.04 -10.50
CA SER A 580 44.25 2.71 -10.48
C SER A 580 45.02 2.46 -9.18
N LEU A 581 44.37 2.11 -8.07
CA LEU A 581 45.02 1.81 -6.80
C LEU A 581 45.68 0.42 -6.77
N GLY A 582 45.50 -0.43 -7.77
CA GLY A 582 46.18 -1.71 -7.92
C GLY A 582 45.99 -2.66 -6.73
N VAL A 583 44.80 -2.70 -6.15
CA VAL A 583 44.47 -3.50 -4.96
C VAL A 583 44.64 -4.99 -5.29
N ALA A 584 45.36 -5.71 -4.42
CA ALA A 584 45.59 -7.15 -4.60
C ALA A 584 44.28 -7.96 -4.40
N GLU A 585 44.15 -9.12 -5.04
CA GLU A 585 43.04 -10.04 -4.79
C GLU A 585 42.90 -10.38 -3.30
N ASN A 586 41.65 -10.35 -2.79
CA ASN A 586 41.30 -10.58 -1.38
C ASN A 586 41.76 -9.50 -0.38
N GLU A 587 42.21 -8.34 -0.83
CA GLU A 587 42.58 -7.25 0.05
C GLU A 587 41.36 -6.42 0.40
N GLN A 588 41.09 -6.25 1.69
CA GLN A 588 40.05 -5.42 2.22
C GLN A 588 40.45 -3.94 2.14
N ILE A 589 39.55 -3.14 1.60
CA ILE A 589 39.73 -1.69 1.54
C ILE A 589 38.85 -1.04 2.61
N GLU A 590 39.48 -0.43 3.60
CA GLU A 590 38.83 0.41 4.60
C GLU A 590 39.19 1.86 4.34
N HIS A 591 38.26 2.64 3.82
CA HIS A 591 38.54 4.05 3.61
C HIS A 591 37.28 4.89 3.78
N LYS A 592 37.31 5.86 4.67
CA LYS A 592 36.16 6.74 4.97
C LYS A 592 35.55 7.46 3.75
N MET A 593 36.40 7.73 2.73
CA MET A 593 35.91 8.30 1.46
C MET A 593 34.94 7.35 0.73
N LEU A 594 35.11 6.04 0.88
CA LEU A 594 34.23 5.06 0.24
C LEU A 594 32.89 4.98 0.93
N SER A 595 32.88 4.85 2.25
CA SER A 595 31.65 4.89 3.04
C SER A 595 30.86 6.16 2.76
N ASN A 596 31.52 7.33 2.67
CA ASN A 596 30.89 8.60 2.30
C ASN A 596 30.35 8.61 0.86
N ALA A 597 31.01 7.92 -0.09
CA ALA A 597 30.54 7.85 -1.47
C ALA A 597 29.32 6.95 -1.62
N ILE A 598 29.29 5.84 -0.88
CA ILE A 598 28.14 4.93 -0.81
C ILE A 598 26.94 5.66 -0.18
N GLU A 599 27.17 6.38 0.92
CA GLU A 599 26.13 7.17 1.57
C GLU A 599 25.52 8.21 0.62
N LYS A 600 26.33 8.90 -0.18
CA LYS A 600 25.84 9.82 -1.23
C LYS A 600 25.07 9.11 -2.35
N ALA A 601 25.45 7.88 -2.69
CA ALA A 601 24.69 7.09 -3.65
C ALA A 601 23.29 6.73 -3.08
N GLN A 602 23.23 6.31 -1.82
CA GLN A 602 21.97 6.07 -1.12
C GLN A 602 21.11 7.34 -1.06
N GLU A 603 21.68 8.50 -0.68
CA GLU A 603 20.95 9.78 -0.68
C GLU A 603 20.34 10.13 -2.05
N LYS A 604 21.04 9.81 -3.13
CA LYS A 604 20.53 10.04 -4.47
C LYS A 604 19.36 9.12 -4.83
N ILE A 605 19.42 7.86 -4.38
CA ILE A 605 18.31 6.90 -4.57
C ILE A 605 17.12 7.32 -3.72
N GLU A 606 17.33 7.64 -2.45
CA GLU A 606 16.29 8.15 -1.54
C GLU A 606 15.57 9.34 -2.16
N PHE A 607 16.32 10.29 -2.73
CA PHE A 607 15.76 11.47 -3.41
C PHE A 607 14.95 11.10 -4.66
N ASN A 608 15.45 10.15 -5.48
CA ASN A 608 14.73 9.68 -6.66
C ASN A 608 13.41 8.98 -6.27
N ASN A 609 13.47 8.09 -5.27
CA ASN A 609 12.31 7.39 -4.75
C ASN A 609 11.27 8.34 -4.15
N PHE A 610 11.73 9.40 -3.47
CA PHE A 610 10.84 10.47 -3.00
C PHE A 610 10.15 11.17 -4.18
N GLY A 611 10.89 11.47 -5.27
CA GLY A 611 10.31 12.03 -6.49
C GLY A 611 9.21 11.16 -7.09
N ILE A 612 9.43 9.84 -7.15
CA ILE A 612 8.43 8.87 -7.64
C ILE A 612 7.18 8.88 -6.77
N ARG A 613 7.33 8.82 -5.43
CA ARG A 613 6.18 8.87 -4.50
C ARG A 613 5.43 10.19 -4.58
N LYS A 614 6.15 11.30 -4.74
CA LYS A 614 5.53 12.62 -4.91
C LYS A 614 4.72 12.71 -6.21
N ASN A 615 5.28 12.25 -7.32
CA ASN A 615 4.55 12.21 -8.59
C ASN A 615 3.29 11.34 -8.49
N LEU A 616 3.38 10.16 -7.86
CA LEU A 616 2.22 9.32 -7.61
C LEU A 616 1.13 10.08 -6.84
N LEU A 617 1.53 10.81 -5.79
CA LEU A 617 0.60 11.61 -4.99
C LEU A 617 -0.02 12.76 -5.79
N ASP A 618 0.79 13.48 -6.60
CA ASP A 618 0.33 14.62 -7.39
C ASP A 618 -0.77 14.21 -8.39
N TYR A 619 -0.68 13.01 -8.98
CA TYR A 619 -1.72 12.43 -9.83
C TYR A 619 -2.91 11.90 -9.01
N ASP A 620 -2.66 11.16 -7.92
CA ASP A 620 -3.74 10.59 -7.10
C ASP A 620 -4.51 11.65 -6.31
N GLN A 621 -3.94 12.85 -6.11
CA GLN A 621 -4.66 13.96 -5.48
C GLN A 621 -5.92 14.33 -6.27
N VAL A 622 -5.85 14.34 -7.60
CA VAL A 622 -7.00 14.61 -8.48
C VAL A 622 -8.07 13.53 -8.29
N ASN A 623 -7.65 12.26 -8.36
CA ASN A 623 -8.55 11.13 -8.14
C ASN A 623 -9.15 11.14 -6.72
N ASN A 624 -8.39 11.62 -5.73
CA ASN A 624 -8.85 11.69 -4.36
C ASN A 624 -9.95 12.75 -4.17
N GLU A 625 -9.80 13.92 -4.79
CA GLU A 625 -10.82 14.97 -4.75
C GLU A 625 -12.13 14.48 -5.38
N GLN A 626 -12.07 13.82 -6.51
CA GLN A 626 -13.22 13.21 -7.18
C GLN A 626 -13.84 12.08 -6.34
N ARG A 627 -12.99 11.20 -5.77
CA ARG A 627 -13.40 10.11 -4.88
C ARG A 627 -14.16 10.61 -3.66
N GLU A 628 -13.72 11.70 -3.05
CA GLU A 628 -14.38 12.27 -1.88
C GLU A 628 -15.79 12.76 -2.21
N ILE A 629 -15.98 13.38 -3.38
CA ILE A 629 -17.30 13.81 -3.86
C ILE A 629 -18.22 12.59 -4.02
N ILE A 630 -17.79 11.59 -4.79
CA ILE A 630 -18.59 10.40 -5.10
C ILE A 630 -18.90 9.58 -3.83
N TYR A 631 -17.89 9.37 -2.96
CA TYR A 631 -18.10 8.60 -1.73
C TYR A 631 -19.00 9.33 -0.72
N LYS A 632 -18.98 10.65 -0.69
CA LYS A 632 -19.91 11.45 0.10
C LYS A 632 -21.35 11.32 -0.40
N GLU A 633 -21.57 11.47 -1.70
CA GLU A 633 -22.91 11.28 -2.30
C GLU A 633 -23.42 9.86 -2.07
N ARG A 634 -22.56 8.87 -2.30
CA ARG A 634 -22.89 7.47 -2.07
C ARG A 634 -23.25 7.20 -0.60
N ARG A 635 -22.54 7.83 0.35
CA ARG A 635 -22.81 7.70 1.79
C ARG A 635 -24.18 8.27 2.16
N GLN A 636 -24.59 9.40 1.60
CA GLN A 636 -25.91 9.98 1.81
C GLN A 636 -27.02 9.02 1.38
N VAL A 637 -26.84 8.37 0.22
CA VAL A 637 -27.79 7.35 -0.26
C VAL A 637 -27.85 6.14 0.68
N LEU A 638 -26.69 5.66 1.18
CA LEU A 638 -26.62 4.54 2.13
C LEU A 638 -27.23 4.88 3.50
N ASP A 639 -27.09 6.10 3.96
CA ASP A 639 -27.63 6.57 5.24
C ASP A 639 -29.16 6.73 5.20
N GLY A 640 -29.77 6.54 4.03
CA GLY A 640 -31.21 6.52 3.85
C GLY A 640 -31.82 7.90 3.74
N GLU A 641 -31.01 8.93 3.36
CA GLU A 641 -31.53 10.28 3.11
C GLU A 641 -32.64 10.25 2.02
N ASN A 642 -33.58 11.17 2.13
CA ASN A 642 -34.63 11.34 1.13
C ASN A 642 -34.03 11.99 -0.13
N MET A 643 -33.92 11.20 -1.20
CA MET A 643 -33.28 11.64 -2.44
C MET A 643 -34.20 12.47 -3.35
N ARG A 644 -35.46 12.70 -2.98
CA ARG A 644 -36.47 13.39 -3.83
C ARG A 644 -35.98 14.76 -4.34
N GLU A 645 -35.42 15.57 -3.47
CA GLU A 645 -34.91 16.91 -3.84
C GLU A 645 -33.71 16.80 -4.78
N ALA A 646 -32.84 15.81 -4.54
CA ALA A 646 -31.68 15.54 -5.42
C ALA A 646 -32.14 15.09 -6.82
N ILE A 647 -33.17 14.24 -6.91
CA ILE A 647 -33.75 13.81 -8.18
C ILE A 647 -34.39 15.01 -8.90
N TYR A 648 -35.14 15.86 -8.20
CA TYR A 648 -35.69 17.07 -8.80
C TYR A 648 -34.62 18.01 -9.35
N LYS A 649 -33.52 18.16 -8.62
CA LYS A 649 -32.38 18.92 -9.10
C LYS A 649 -31.77 18.29 -10.35
N MET A 650 -31.60 16.96 -10.37
CA MET A 650 -31.08 16.25 -11.55
C MET A 650 -31.98 16.46 -12.78
N ILE A 651 -33.32 16.44 -12.61
CA ILE A 651 -34.28 16.72 -13.68
C ILE A 651 -34.06 18.13 -14.22
N GLN A 652 -33.96 19.12 -13.33
CA GLN A 652 -33.76 20.52 -13.72
C GLN A 652 -32.42 20.75 -14.42
N ASP A 653 -31.33 20.19 -13.86
CA ASP A 653 -29.98 20.33 -14.41
C ASP A 653 -29.88 19.65 -15.80
N THR A 654 -30.52 18.49 -15.99
CA THR A 654 -30.55 17.79 -17.29
C THR A 654 -31.31 18.60 -18.33
N VAL A 655 -32.47 19.16 -17.99
CA VAL A 655 -33.23 20.04 -18.90
C VAL A 655 -32.41 21.28 -19.24
N ASP A 656 -31.74 21.91 -18.26
CA ASP A 656 -30.85 23.07 -18.50
C ASP A 656 -29.76 22.73 -19.48
N THR A 657 -29.06 21.63 -19.24
CA THR A 657 -27.93 21.20 -20.09
C THR A 657 -28.36 21.04 -21.56
N TYR A 658 -29.46 20.34 -21.81
CA TYR A 658 -29.90 20.10 -23.19
C TYR A 658 -30.52 21.33 -23.85
N VAL A 659 -31.22 22.17 -23.08
CA VAL A 659 -31.71 23.48 -23.60
C VAL A 659 -30.53 24.39 -23.97
N ASP A 660 -29.51 24.45 -23.14
CA ASP A 660 -28.32 25.27 -23.43
C ASP A 660 -27.49 24.71 -24.59
N MET A 661 -27.47 23.39 -24.78
CA MET A 661 -26.75 22.74 -25.88
C MET A 661 -27.45 22.94 -27.23
N CYS A 662 -28.78 22.79 -27.29
CA CYS A 662 -29.53 22.73 -28.53
C CYS A 662 -30.11 24.09 -28.93
N PHE A 663 -30.34 25.01 -27.98
CA PHE A 663 -31.02 26.28 -28.25
C PHE A 663 -30.11 27.49 -27.96
N SER A 664 -29.76 28.26 -28.99
CA SER A 664 -28.98 29.48 -28.85
C SER A 664 -29.91 30.70 -28.70
N ASP A 665 -29.55 31.67 -27.83
CA ASP A 665 -30.24 32.95 -27.69
C ASP A 665 -30.08 33.87 -28.91
N ASP A 666 -29.07 33.62 -29.75
CA ASP A 666 -28.76 34.41 -30.93
C ASP A 666 -29.54 34.00 -32.17
N VAL A 667 -30.39 32.97 -32.08
CA VAL A 667 -31.15 32.36 -33.17
C VAL A 667 -32.65 32.36 -32.83
N ASP A 668 -33.48 32.70 -33.81
CA ASP A 668 -34.93 32.67 -33.61
C ASP A 668 -35.44 31.24 -33.37
N SER A 669 -36.46 31.11 -32.52
CA SER A 669 -37.04 29.80 -32.11
C SER A 669 -37.52 28.92 -33.26
N GLU A 670 -37.80 29.50 -34.43
CA GLU A 670 -38.22 28.81 -35.66
C GLU A 670 -37.03 28.14 -36.40
N GLU A 671 -35.78 28.47 -36.03
CA GLU A 671 -34.54 27.94 -36.63
C GLU A 671 -33.83 26.92 -35.74
N TRP A 672 -34.40 26.59 -34.54
CA TRP A 672 -33.82 25.59 -33.62
C TRP A 672 -34.00 24.17 -34.14
N ASP A 673 -33.01 23.29 -33.96
CA ASP A 673 -33.14 21.89 -34.35
C ASP A 673 -33.89 21.10 -33.30
N LEU A 674 -35.23 21.08 -33.44
CA LEU A 674 -36.12 20.35 -32.53
C LEU A 674 -35.96 18.84 -32.66
N ASN A 675 -35.50 18.33 -33.82
CA ASN A 675 -35.28 16.88 -33.98
C ASN A 675 -34.08 16.39 -33.18
N GLU A 676 -33.00 17.17 -33.19
CA GLU A 676 -31.83 16.89 -32.35
C GLU A 676 -32.20 16.91 -30.85
N PHE A 677 -32.84 17.99 -30.39
CA PHE A 677 -33.30 18.14 -29.03
C PHE A 677 -34.23 16.99 -28.57
N ASN A 678 -35.26 16.70 -29.34
CA ASN A 678 -36.20 15.61 -29.05
C ASN A 678 -35.49 14.23 -29.06
N GLY A 679 -34.52 14.07 -29.98
CA GLY A 679 -33.72 12.83 -30.08
C GLY A 679 -32.87 12.53 -28.86
N VAL A 680 -32.37 13.57 -28.16
CA VAL A 680 -31.47 13.41 -26.99
C VAL A 680 -32.24 13.43 -25.67
N LEU A 681 -33.25 14.32 -25.47
CA LEU A 681 -33.91 14.46 -24.17
C LEU A 681 -35.09 13.45 -23.98
N THR A 682 -35.90 13.18 -25.00
CA THR A 682 -37.06 12.29 -24.86
C THR A 682 -36.70 10.85 -24.42
N PRO A 683 -35.60 10.24 -24.82
CA PRO A 683 -35.16 8.94 -24.30
C PRO A 683 -34.77 8.94 -22.82
N ILE A 684 -34.44 10.09 -22.24
CA ILE A 684 -34.08 10.26 -20.84
C ILE A 684 -35.30 10.59 -20.01
N ILE A 685 -36.00 11.66 -20.37
CA ILE A 685 -37.23 12.13 -19.75
C ILE A 685 -38.34 12.07 -20.82
N PRO A 686 -39.44 11.27 -20.62
CA PRO A 686 -40.45 11.04 -21.64
C PRO A 686 -41.43 12.23 -21.76
N ILE A 687 -40.88 13.43 -22.00
CA ILE A 687 -41.65 14.64 -22.29
C ILE A 687 -42.32 14.55 -23.67
N ARG A 688 -43.30 15.37 -23.89
CA ARG A 688 -43.90 15.50 -25.22
C ARG A 688 -42.88 16.10 -26.18
N PRO A 689 -42.68 15.47 -27.38
CA PRO A 689 -41.78 16.06 -28.38
C PRO A 689 -42.18 17.49 -28.74
N LEU A 690 -41.16 18.40 -28.71
CA LEU A 690 -41.40 19.76 -29.14
C LEU A 690 -41.66 19.81 -30.65
N THR A 691 -42.60 20.65 -31.04
CA THR A 691 -42.96 20.90 -32.42
C THR A 691 -42.83 22.38 -32.74
N ASP A 692 -42.72 22.75 -34.02
CA ASP A 692 -42.60 24.14 -34.47
C ASP A 692 -43.72 25.01 -33.90
N GLU A 693 -44.94 24.46 -33.74
CA GLU A 693 -46.07 25.20 -33.17
C GLU A 693 -45.87 25.46 -31.66
N SER A 694 -45.20 24.55 -30.93
CA SER A 694 -44.99 24.65 -29.49
C SER A 694 -43.93 25.67 -29.08
N VAL A 695 -42.98 25.95 -29.96
CA VAL A 695 -41.84 26.89 -29.73
C VAL A 695 -42.05 28.25 -30.35
N LYS A 696 -43.00 28.39 -31.26
CA LYS A 696 -43.22 29.58 -32.04
C LYS A 696 -43.44 30.87 -31.21
N GLY A 697 -42.51 31.79 -31.32
CA GLY A 697 -42.56 33.09 -30.66
C GLY A 697 -42.19 33.05 -29.16
N LYS A 698 -41.72 31.94 -28.64
CA LYS A 698 -41.25 31.78 -27.27
C LYS A 698 -39.73 32.01 -27.19
N LYS A 699 -39.30 32.53 -26.03
CA LYS A 699 -37.88 32.64 -25.69
C LYS A 699 -37.35 31.36 -25.11
N ARG A 700 -36.04 31.14 -25.19
CA ARG A 700 -35.34 29.97 -24.61
C ARG A 700 -35.69 29.72 -23.15
N ASP A 701 -35.72 30.80 -22.32
CA ASP A 701 -36.01 30.69 -20.90
C ASP A 701 -37.49 30.30 -20.61
N GLU A 702 -38.44 30.68 -21.50
CA GLU A 702 -39.85 30.29 -21.38
C GLU A 702 -40.00 28.78 -21.65
N ILE A 703 -39.33 28.29 -22.69
CA ILE A 703 -39.36 26.85 -23.03
C ILE A 703 -38.64 26.05 -21.95
N ARG A 704 -37.52 26.55 -21.46
CA ARG A 704 -36.81 25.95 -20.33
C ARG A 704 -37.73 25.75 -19.11
N HIS A 705 -38.47 26.75 -18.76
CA HIS A 705 -39.36 26.72 -17.61
C HIS A 705 -40.51 25.73 -17.84
N GLU A 706 -41.15 25.76 -19.01
CA GLU A 706 -42.20 24.83 -19.36
C GLU A 706 -41.73 23.35 -19.32
N LEU A 707 -40.55 23.08 -19.89
CA LEU A 707 -39.97 21.74 -19.89
C LEU A 707 -39.64 21.24 -18.49
N LYS A 708 -39.13 22.12 -17.63
CA LYS A 708 -38.83 21.76 -16.21
C LYS A 708 -40.15 21.43 -15.48
N GLU A 709 -41.22 22.21 -15.67
CA GLU A 709 -42.53 21.95 -15.05
C GLU A 709 -43.12 20.64 -15.56
N GLU A 710 -43.05 20.39 -16.87
CA GLU A 710 -43.55 19.15 -17.46
C GLU A 710 -42.78 17.94 -16.97
N ALA A 711 -41.43 18.02 -16.93
CA ALA A 711 -40.56 16.94 -16.46
C ALA A 711 -40.86 16.59 -14.98
N VAL A 712 -40.93 17.60 -14.11
CA VAL A 712 -41.26 17.40 -12.68
C VAL A 712 -42.66 16.78 -12.53
N LYS A 713 -43.62 17.27 -13.27
CA LYS A 713 -45.02 16.72 -13.23
C LYS A 713 -45.02 15.25 -13.66
N LEU A 714 -44.31 14.88 -14.71
CA LEU A 714 -44.24 13.48 -15.14
C LEU A 714 -43.62 12.61 -14.06
N TYR A 715 -42.62 13.14 -13.30
CA TYR A 715 -42.05 12.42 -12.17
C TYR A 715 -43.04 12.27 -11.00
N GLU A 716 -43.84 13.29 -10.70
CA GLU A 716 -44.89 13.23 -9.68
C GLU A 716 -46.03 12.24 -10.10
N GLU A 717 -46.37 12.19 -11.39
CA GLU A 717 -47.29 11.19 -11.92
C GLU A 717 -46.71 9.77 -11.76
N LYS A 718 -45.38 9.61 -11.96
CA LYS A 718 -44.69 8.35 -11.73
C LYS A 718 -44.66 7.96 -10.25
N GLU A 719 -44.46 8.94 -9.35
CA GLU A 719 -44.56 8.71 -7.90
C GLU A 719 -45.91 8.17 -7.47
N ALA A 720 -46.99 8.67 -8.09
CA ALA A 720 -48.35 8.25 -7.81
C ALA A 720 -48.68 6.81 -8.28
N GLU A 721 -47.91 6.20 -9.17
CA GLU A 721 -48.03 4.81 -9.59
C GLU A 721 -47.68 3.81 -8.47
N PHE A 722 -46.88 4.24 -7.48
CA PHE A 722 -46.42 3.35 -6.40
C PHE A 722 -47.41 3.35 -5.23
N PRO A 723 -47.84 2.16 -4.75
CA PRO A 723 -48.80 2.04 -3.64
C PRO A 723 -48.31 2.66 -2.33
N GLU A 724 -46.96 2.62 -2.09
CA GLU A 724 -46.32 3.17 -0.91
C GLU A 724 -45.19 4.10 -1.34
N PRO A 725 -45.13 5.36 -0.86
CA PRO A 725 -44.08 6.31 -1.24
C PRO A 725 -42.67 5.81 -0.92
N GLU A 726 -42.52 5.01 0.13
CA GLU A 726 -41.21 4.47 0.53
C GLU A 726 -40.63 3.46 -0.50
N GLN A 727 -41.48 2.80 -1.27
CA GLN A 727 -41.03 1.91 -2.35
C GLN A 727 -40.33 2.69 -3.45
N LEU A 728 -40.82 3.87 -3.82
CA LEU A 728 -40.13 4.71 -4.78
C LEU A 728 -38.82 5.27 -4.17
N ARG A 729 -38.82 5.66 -2.89
CA ARG A 729 -37.59 6.14 -2.21
C ARG A 729 -36.49 5.04 -2.21
N GLU A 730 -36.86 3.78 -1.94
CA GLU A 730 -35.91 2.67 -2.05
C GLU A 730 -35.47 2.43 -3.49
N LEU A 731 -36.37 2.56 -4.48
CA LEU A 731 -36.03 2.45 -5.89
C LEU A 731 -35.05 3.54 -6.30
N GLU A 732 -35.23 4.80 -5.90
CA GLU A 732 -34.31 5.90 -6.12
C GLU A 732 -32.92 5.58 -5.59
N ARG A 733 -32.84 5.06 -4.35
CA ARG A 733 -31.58 4.65 -3.72
C ARG A 733 -30.90 3.52 -4.49
N VAL A 734 -31.65 2.50 -4.89
CA VAL A 734 -31.15 1.35 -5.68
C VAL A 734 -30.58 1.81 -7.03
N VAL A 735 -31.35 2.63 -7.76
CA VAL A 735 -30.95 3.11 -9.08
C VAL A 735 -29.72 4.02 -8.98
N LEU A 736 -29.72 4.97 -8.04
CA LEU A 736 -28.59 5.87 -7.80
C LEU A 736 -27.32 5.10 -7.48
N LEU A 737 -27.34 4.18 -6.51
CA LEU A 737 -26.18 3.37 -6.17
C LEU A 737 -25.64 2.60 -7.38
N LYS A 738 -26.55 2.00 -8.17
CA LYS A 738 -26.16 1.24 -9.35
C LYS A 738 -25.48 2.12 -10.41
N CYS A 739 -26.04 3.31 -10.70
CA CYS A 739 -25.48 4.24 -11.68
C CYS A 739 -24.15 4.80 -11.19
N ILE A 740 -24.08 5.26 -9.94
CA ILE A 740 -22.84 5.77 -9.34
C ILE A 740 -21.73 4.70 -9.40
N ASP A 741 -22.01 3.49 -8.89
CA ASP A 741 -21.01 2.43 -8.82
C ASP A 741 -20.52 2.02 -10.21
N SER A 742 -21.43 1.88 -11.19
CA SER A 742 -21.03 1.52 -12.55
C SER A 742 -20.15 2.57 -13.21
N LYS A 743 -20.60 3.84 -13.20
CA LYS A 743 -19.86 4.94 -13.86
C LYS A 743 -18.56 5.28 -13.16
N TRP A 744 -18.53 5.21 -11.83
CA TRP A 744 -17.32 5.44 -11.07
C TRP A 744 -16.23 4.38 -11.34
N MET A 745 -16.61 3.08 -11.44
CA MET A 745 -15.66 2.03 -11.80
C MET A 745 -15.12 2.20 -13.22
N ASP A 746 -15.94 2.66 -14.18
CA ASP A 746 -15.50 2.95 -15.54
C ASP A 746 -14.54 4.15 -15.54
N HIS A 747 -14.90 5.21 -14.81
CA HIS A 747 -14.08 6.41 -14.69
C HIS A 747 -12.70 6.16 -14.07
N ILE A 748 -12.59 5.30 -13.05
CA ILE A 748 -11.28 4.92 -12.47
C ILE A 748 -10.38 4.29 -13.54
N ASP A 749 -10.94 3.44 -14.38
CA ASP A 749 -10.20 2.79 -15.47
C ASP A 749 -9.76 3.81 -16.53
N ASP A 750 -10.66 4.71 -16.93
CA ASP A 750 -10.36 5.77 -17.90
C ASP A 750 -9.30 6.75 -17.37
N MET A 751 -9.34 7.08 -16.09
CA MET A 751 -8.32 7.91 -15.43
C MET A 751 -6.95 7.24 -15.39
N GLU A 752 -6.90 5.91 -15.26
CA GLU A 752 -5.64 5.16 -15.32
C GLU A 752 -5.06 5.17 -16.74
N ILE A 753 -5.91 5.00 -17.77
CA ILE A 753 -5.52 5.12 -19.18
C ILE A 753 -5.00 6.52 -19.48
N LEU A 754 -5.70 7.57 -19.01
CA LEU A 754 -5.25 8.95 -19.15
C LEU A 754 -3.86 9.17 -18.53
N ARG A 755 -3.64 8.64 -17.31
CA ARG A 755 -2.36 8.76 -16.59
C ARG A 755 -1.20 8.16 -17.38
N GLN A 756 -1.42 7.03 -18.05
CA GLN A 756 -0.40 6.36 -18.86
C GLN A 756 -0.04 7.17 -20.13
N GLY A 757 -1.04 7.81 -20.75
CA GLY A 757 -0.84 8.57 -21.98
C GLY A 757 -0.31 10.00 -21.79
N ILE A 758 -0.62 10.63 -20.66
CA ILE A 758 -0.39 12.07 -20.45
C ILE A 758 1.10 12.46 -20.41
N GLY A 759 2.00 11.52 -20.15
CA GLY A 759 3.45 11.78 -20.16
C GLY A 759 3.98 12.31 -21.48
N LEU A 760 3.31 12.04 -22.58
CA LEU A 760 3.64 12.54 -23.91
C LEU A 760 3.44 14.07 -24.04
N ALA A 761 2.62 14.70 -23.21
CA ALA A 761 2.42 16.15 -23.18
C ALA A 761 3.72 16.91 -22.89
N ALA A 762 4.69 16.28 -22.20
CA ALA A 762 5.99 16.86 -21.93
C ALA A 762 6.80 17.16 -23.23
N TYR A 763 6.64 16.37 -24.29
CA TYR A 763 7.26 16.63 -25.58
C TYR A 763 6.69 17.89 -26.24
N GLY A 764 5.41 18.22 -25.96
CA GLY A 764 4.76 19.47 -26.37
C GLY A 764 5.06 20.65 -25.46
N GLN A 765 6.04 20.57 -24.55
CA GLN A 765 6.39 21.59 -23.54
C GLN A 765 5.21 21.97 -22.62
N ARG A 766 4.24 21.09 -22.44
CA ARG A 766 3.15 21.24 -21.49
C ARG A 766 3.47 20.45 -20.20
N ASP A 767 3.02 20.98 -19.05
CA ASP A 767 3.18 20.26 -17.79
C ASP A 767 2.18 19.08 -17.75
N PRO A 768 2.64 17.81 -17.70
CA PRO A 768 1.75 16.66 -17.72
C PRO A 768 0.74 16.63 -16.56
N VAL A 769 1.10 17.16 -15.38
CA VAL A 769 0.21 17.19 -14.24
C VAL A 769 -0.93 18.20 -14.44
N VAL A 770 -0.63 19.33 -15.08
CA VAL A 770 -1.66 20.35 -15.38
C VAL A 770 -2.62 19.83 -16.44
N GLU A 771 -2.09 19.24 -17.54
CA GLU A 771 -2.93 18.64 -18.60
C GLU A 771 -3.79 17.49 -18.03
N TYR A 772 -3.22 16.66 -17.15
CA TYR A 772 -3.96 15.61 -16.47
C TYR A 772 -5.13 16.18 -15.65
N LYS A 773 -4.91 17.26 -14.89
CA LYS A 773 -5.95 17.90 -14.09
C LYS A 773 -7.09 18.44 -14.96
N MET A 774 -6.76 19.06 -16.10
CA MET A 774 -7.76 19.60 -17.02
C MET A 774 -8.60 18.49 -17.63
N SER A 775 -7.97 17.48 -18.22
CA SER A 775 -8.66 16.34 -18.82
C SER A 775 -9.49 15.56 -17.79
N ALA A 776 -8.94 15.35 -16.59
CA ALA A 776 -9.63 14.69 -15.50
C ALA A 776 -10.89 15.45 -15.03
N PHE A 777 -10.86 16.77 -15.03
CA PHE A 777 -12.02 17.61 -14.71
C PHE A 777 -13.13 17.44 -15.74
N ASP A 778 -12.79 17.48 -17.03
CA ASP A 778 -13.75 17.30 -18.11
C ASP A 778 -14.39 15.90 -18.07
N MET A 779 -13.57 14.84 -17.94
CA MET A 779 -14.04 13.45 -17.82
C MET A 779 -14.94 13.25 -16.60
N PHE A 780 -14.62 13.89 -15.47
CA PHE A 780 -15.44 13.80 -14.26
C PHE A 780 -16.81 14.46 -14.44
N ASN A 781 -16.87 15.63 -15.09
CA ASN A 781 -18.13 16.30 -15.40
C ASN A 781 -18.99 15.47 -16.36
N GLU A 782 -18.41 14.87 -17.39
CA GLU A 782 -19.08 13.95 -18.29
C GLU A 782 -19.63 12.72 -17.54
N MET A 783 -18.85 12.16 -16.61
CA MET A 783 -19.32 11.05 -15.77
C MET A 783 -20.52 11.46 -14.89
N ILE A 784 -20.48 12.64 -14.24
CA ILE A 784 -21.58 13.13 -13.40
C ILE A 784 -22.85 13.31 -14.25
N THR A 785 -22.73 13.93 -15.44
CA THR A 785 -23.85 14.08 -16.38
C THR A 785 -24.42 12.70 -16.76
N SER A 786 -23.56 11.75 -17.08
CA SER A 786 -23.98 10.37 -17.42
C SER A 786 -24.67 9.64 -16.27
N ILE A 787 -24.26 9.87 -15.01
CA ILE A 787 -24.95 9.34 -13.82
C ILE A 787 -26.36 9.92 -13.72
N GLN A 788 -26.52 11.24 -13.92
CA GLN A 788 -27.80 11.90 -13.87
C GLN A 788 -28.75 11.36 -14.95
N GLU A 789 -28.28 11.30 -16.19
CA GLU A 789 -29.05 10.81 -17.33
C GLU A 789 -29.50 9.36 -17.17
N ASP A 790 -28.59 8.46 -16.81
CA ASP A 790 -28.90 7.05 -16.61
C ASP A 790 -29.85 6.83 -15.42
N THR A 791 -29.69 7.62 -14.37
CA THR A 791 -30.60 7.60 -13.22
C THR A 791 -32.00 8.01 -13.61
N LEU A 792 -32.14 9.15 -14.30
CA LEU A 792 -33.43 9.64 -14.76
C LEU A 792 -34.07 8.68 -15.77
N ARG A 793 -33.31 8.20 -16.75
CA ARG A 793 -33.75 7.21 -17.73
C ARG A 793 -34.32 5.97 -17.05
N MET A 794 -33.61 5.43 -16.02
CA MET A 794 -34.14 4.26 -15.29
C MET A 794 -35.39 4.60 -14.48
N LEU A 795 -35.44 5.72 -13.76
CA LEU A 795 -36.54 6.09 -12.89
C LEU A 795 -37.84 6.38 -13.68
N TYR A 796 -37.76 7.06 -14.82
CA TYR A 796 -38.92 7.34 -15.63
C TYR A 796 -39.50 6.10 -16.36
N HIS A 797 -38.63 5.14 -16.75
CA HIS A 797 -39.02 4.00 -17.57
C HIS A 797 -39.27 2.69 -16.79
N VAL A 798 -39.06 2.69 -15.48
CA VAL A 798 -39.30 1.50 -14.64
C VAL A 798 -40.79 1.19 -14.54
N HIS A 799 -41.16 -0.09 -14.61
CA HIS A 799 -42.52 -0.58 -14.38
C HIS A 799 -42.57 -1.49 -13.16
N VAL A 800 -43.61 -1.36 -12.33
CA VAL A 800 -43.75 -2.03 -11.03
C VAL A 800 -44.22 -3.48 -11.23
N GLU A 801 -43.33 -4.38 -11.65
CA GLU A 801 -43.62 -5.83 -11.73
C GLU A 801 -42.67 -6.71 -10.92
N GLN A 802 -41.62 -6.18 -10.29
CA GLN A 802 -40.57 -6.98 -9.64
C GLN A 802 -40.26 -6.49 -8.22
N LYS A 803 -39.81 -7.45 -7.40
CA LYS A 803 -39.28 -7.17 -6.05
C LYS A 803 -38.04 -6.29 -6.18
N ILE A 804 -38.05 -5.16 -5.53
CA ILE A 804 -36.91 -4.22 -5.54
C ILE A 804 -35.83 -4.79 -4.63
N GLU A 805 -34.70 -5.22 -5.21
CA GLU A 805 -33.55 -5.71 -4.47
C GLU A 805 -32.29 -4.99 -4.99
N ARG A 806 -31.40 -4.60 -4.07
CA ARG A 806 -30.12 -4.03 -4.43
C ARG A 806 -29.20 -5.12 -4.96
N GLU A 807 -28.53 -4.89 -6.08
CA GLU A 807 -27.60 -5.81 -6.70
C GLU A 807 -26.21 -5.17 -6.81
N GLN A 808 -25.18 -5.89 -6.40
CA GLN A 808 -23.81 -5.42 -6.51
C GLN A 808 -23.35 -5.45 -7.97
N VAL A 809 -22.92 -4.29 -8.49
CA VAL A 809 -22.53 -4.10 -9.90
C VAL A 809 -21.34 -4.97 -10.28
N ALA A 810 -20.39 -5.13 -9.37
CA ALA A 810 -19.19 -5.93 -9.63
C ALA A 810 -18.83 -6.84 -8.45
N LYS A 811 -18.30 -8.03 -8.76
CA LYS A 811 -17.78 -8.96 -7.74
C LYS A 811 -16.28 -8.75 -7.60
N VAL A 812 -15.84 -8.49 -6.37
CA VAL A 812 -14.42 -8.45 -6.02
C VAL A 812 -13.80 -9.81 -6.29
N THR A 813 -12.69 -9.84 -7.04
CA THR A 813 -11.96 -11.06 -7.37
C THR A 813 -10.60 -11.16 -6.69
N GLY A 814 -10.08 -10.04 -6.19
CA GLY A 814 -8.80 -9.99 -5.47
C GLY A 814 -8.41 -8.58 -5.05
N THR A 815 -7.37 -8.51 -4.23
CA THR A 815 -6.70 -7.28 -3.80
C THR A 815 -5.23 -7.36 -4.19
N ASN A 816 -4.57 -6.24 -4.42
CA ASN A 816 -3.18 -6.21 -4.85
C ASN A 816 -2.16 -6.44 -3.71
N LYS A 817 -2.61 -6.46 -2.46
CA LYS A 817 -1.77 -6.64 -1.26
C LYS A 817 -2.32 -7.72 -0.32
N ASP A 818 -2.89 -8.79 -0.86
CA ASP A 818 -3.47 -9.87 -0.07
C ASP A 818 -2.35 -10.75 0.55
N ASP A 819 -2.10 -10.63 1.84
CA ASP A 819 -1.11 -11.41 2.59
C ASP A 819 -1.64 -12.82 2.97
N SER A 820 -2.81 -13.24 2.49
CA SER A 820 -3.56 -14.44 2.89
C SER A 820 -3.03 -15.76 2.37
N ALA A 821 -1.72 -15.95 2.33
CA ALA A 821 -1.22 -17.27 2.06
C ALA A 821 -0.39 -17.84 3.21
N GLY A 822 -1.05 -18.09 4.28
CA GLY A 822 -0.71 -19.27 5.06
C GLY A 822 -0.93 -20.53 4.19
N PRO A 823 -0.15 -21.61 4.36
CA PRO A 823 -0.34 -22.80 3.57
C PRO A 823 -1.78 -23.26 3.72
N LYS A 824 -2.54 -23.23 2.63
CA LYS A 824 -3.87 -23.87 2.58
C LYS A 824 -3.65 -25.27 3.11
N LYS A 825 -4.28 -25.59 4.24
CA LYS A 825 -4.30 -26.97 4.77
C LYS A 825 -4.60 -27.86 3.58
N PRO A 826 -3.81 -28.93 3.32
CA PRO A 826 -4.03 -29.76 2.15
C PRO A 826 -5.48 -30.19 2.16
N VAL A 827 -6.22 -29.80 1.13
CA VAL A 827 -7.60 -30.21 0.96
C VAL A 827 -7.54 -31.73 0.87
N GLN A 828 -7.94 -32.41 1.92
CA GLN A 828 -8.13 -33.85 1.89
C GLN A 828 -9.19 -34.08 0.81
N ARG A 829 -8.75 -34.48 -0.37
CA ARG A 829 -9.67 -34.96 -1.41
C ARG A 829 -10.45 -36.12 -0.79
N LYS A 830 -11.74 -35.94 -0.62
CA LYS A 830 -12.65 -37.00 -0.17
C LYS A 830 -12.78 -38.16 -1.19
N GLU A 831 -12.14 -38.06 -2.33
CA GLU A 831 -12.08 -39.13 -3.31
C GLU A 831 -10.79 -39.93 -3.13
N ILE A 832 -10.94 -41.12 -2.63
CA ILE A 832 -9.89 -42.13 -2.59
C ILE A 832 -9.51 -42.46 -4.02
N LYS A 833 -8.29 -42.06 -4.45
CA LYS A 833 -7.75 -42.42 -5.75
C LYS A 833 -7.49 -43.92 -5.75
N VAL A 834 -8.39 -44.69 -6.33
CA VAL A 834 -8.26 -46.16 -6.45
C VAL A 834 -7.37 -46.47 -7.66
N TYR A 835 -6.22 -47.06 -7.42
CA TYR A 835 -5.29 -47.46 -8.46
C TYR A 835 -5.75 -48.78 -9.15
N PRO A 836 -5.34 -49.06 -10.39
CA PRO A 836 -5.80 -50.21 -11.14
C PRO A 836 -5.62 -51.59 -10.44
N ASN A 837 -4.66 -51.69 -9.54
CA ASN A 837 -4.37 -52.92 -8.80
C ASN A 837 -4.94 -53.00 -7.39
N ASP A 838 -5.58 -51.91 -6.93
CA ASP A 838 -6.21 -51.88 -5.61
C ASP A 838 -7.51 -52.72 -5.53
N PRO A 839 -7.93 -53.18 -4.35
CA PRO A 839 -9.22 -53.80 -4.18
C PRO A 839 -10.36 -52.88 -4.65
N CYS A 840 -11.32 -53.41 -5.37
CA CYS A 840 -12.40 -52.59 -5.90
C CYS A 840 -13.33 -52.07 -4.76
N PRO A 841 -13.60 -50.78 -4.69
CA PRO A 841 -14.45 -50.19 -3.64
C PRO A 841 -15.90 -50.71 -3.64
N CYS A 842 -16.34 -51.43 -4.68
CA CYS A 842 -17.64 -52.10 -4.73
C CYS A 842 -17.76 -53.34 -3.86
N GLY A 843 -16.72 -53.74 -3.12
CA GLY A 843 -16.74 -54.91 -2.25
C GLY A 843 -16.65 -56.29 -2.94
N SER A 844 -16.38 -56.34 -4.25
CA SER A 844 -16.34 -57.58 -5.06
C SER A 844 -15.10 -58.46 -4.82
N GLY A 845 -14.13 -58.03 -4.02
CA GLY A 845 -12.87 -58.73 -3.78
C GLY A 845 -11.92 -58.79 -4.95
N LYS A 846 -12.29 -58.22 -6.10
CA LYS A 846 -11.46 -58.16 -7.31
C LYS A 846 -10.69 -56.83 -7.40
N LYS A 847 -9.53 -56.84 -8.15
CA LYS A 847 -8.78 -55.59 -8.42
C LYS A 847 -9.61 -54.63 -9.22
N TYR A 848 -9.48 -53.33 -8.96
CA TYR A 848 -10.25 -52.24 -9.59
C TYR A 848 -10.27 -52.34 -11.13
N LYS A 849 -9.12 -52.61 -11.77
CA LYS A 849 -9.00 -52.82 -13.25
C LYS A 849 -9.79 -54.01 -13.77
N GLN A 850 -10.15 -54.99 -12.93
CA GLN A 850 -10.90 -56.18 -13.29
C GLN A 850 -12.37 -56.11 -12.91
N CYS A 851 -12.82 -55.01 -12.29
CA CYS A 851 -14.17 -54.82 -11.85
C CYS A 851 -14.72 -53.46 -12.34
N CYS A 852 -14.95 -52.48 -11.49
CA CYS A 852 -15.55 -51.21 -11.88
C CYS A 852 -14.66 -50.36 -12.80
N GLY A 853 -13.33 -50.49 -12.74
CA GLY A 853 -12.39 -49.83 -13.67
C GLY A 853 -12.43 -50.35 -15.13
N ARG A 854 -13.14 -51.46 -15.39
CA ARG A 854 -13.34 -52.00 -16.74
C ARG A 854 -14.49 -51.30 -17.50
N LYS A 855 -15.47 -50.67 -16.74
CA LYS A 855 -16.61 -49.96 -17.32
C LYS A 855 -16.27 -48.52 -17.76
N ASN A 856 -15.15 -47.98 -17.35
CA ASN A 856 -14.73 -46.63 -17.74
C ASN A 856 -13.78 -46.58 -18.95
N LYS A 857 -13.66 -47.64 -19.72
CA LYS A 857 -12.92 -47.74 -20.98
C LYS A 857 -13.81 -48.05 -22.17
N ALA A 858 -15.09 -47.70 -22.13
CA ALA A 858 -15.99 -47.77 -23.30
C ALA A 858 -16.54 -46.37 -23.57
#